data_02cd57973583af593ead3643979adb30
#
_entry.id   02cd57973583af593ead3643979adb30
#
_cell.length_a   1.000
_cell.length_b   1.000
_cell.length_c   1.000
_cell.angle_alpha   90.00
_cell.angle_beta   90.00
_cell.angle_gamma   90.00
#
_symmetry.space_group_name_H-M   'P 1'
#
loop_
_entity.id
_entity.type
_entity.pdbx_description
1 polymer ?
#
loop_
_entity_poly.entity_id
_entity_poly.type
_entity_poly.pdbx_seq_one_letter_code
_entity_poly.pdbx_strand_id
1 'polypeptide(L)'
;MNYLDTDIRYCKGIGEKKAQLFNKLGVFNVRDLVSYFPRKYEDRSSFKPIALTCDGETVCINALAAEDARLVRIRRGLELVKFRVVDESGSVDITFFNQPYIKNNIHRGDCLNIYGKIIGVGGKRTMTNPVIEREGTVGGVTGRIVPVYRLTTGLSQKLIISAVRQALDASAAELPEVLPESLRKKYKLAQTGYSYENIHFPASFEDLELARRRLVFEELFLLACALGKMKGSHSKQSGIPMREQNIEEFFSSLPFVPTGAQKRAVSDAVRDMQSGKAMNRLVQGDVGSGKTLVAAALVWYAWKNGYASAFMAPTEILANQHFETLSGFLKPFGLRIGKLTGSMTAKQKREVKAELAAGELDLIIGTHALFSEDVEYKNLALVITDEQHRFGVNQRSSLISKGEKPHVLVMSATPIPRTLALIIYGDLDISVIDEMPPGRQKVDTFAVTESYRTRLNGFIRKLVSEGRQVFVVCPMIEENEELPPNVKSAQEHAAELQKYFPNLKVACVHGKLKAKEKNEIMQSFVAGDIDILVSTTVIEVGVDVPNAALMIVENADRFGLSQLHQLRGRVGRGEHKSYCVLVSDNDNEATQARLKVMTKTNDGFKISEEDLKLRGPGDFFGSRQHGLPAMHVADLGSDMNVLQEAQDAARETLASDPELSRPEHAQLKTAVERLFTVNSDTLN
;
A
#
# COMPACT_ATOMS: atom_id res chain seq x y z
N MET A 1 -25.70 27.10 14.74
CA MET A 1 -24.37 26.47 14.78
C MET A 1 -24.65 24.98 14.86
N ASN A 2 -24.14 24.16 13.94
CA ASN A 2 -24.38 22.70 13.94
C ASN A 2 -23.65 22.12 15.16
N TYR A 3 -24.32 21.29 15.98
CA TYR A 3 -23.73 20.69 17.18
C TYR A 3 -22.50 19.84 16.83
N LEU A 4 -22.48 19.22 15.66
CA LEU A 4 -21.33 18.44 15.17
C LEU A 4 -20.04 19.27 15.06
N ASP A 5 -20.10 20.58 14.86
CA ASP A 5 -18.94 21.45 14.73
C ASP A 5 -18.53 22.10 16.07
N THR A 6 -19.18 21.71 17.19
CA THR A 6 -18.86 22.16 18.54
C THR A 6 -17.53 21.55 19.00
N ASP A 7 -16.65 22.37 19.59
CA ASP A 7 -15.37 21.95 20.15
C ASP A 7 -15.57 20.90 21.26
N ILE A 8 -14.72 19.88 21.27
CA ILE A 8 -14.81 18.72 22.17
C ILE A 8 -14.80 19.12 23.66
N ARG A 9 -14.18 20.22 24.04
CA ARG A 9 -14.14 20.69 25.42
C ARG A 9 -15.51 21.07 26.01
N TYR A 10 -16.50 21.33 25.15
CA TYR A 10 -17.87 21.65 25.58
C TYR A 10 -18.75 20.42 25.74
N CYS A 11 -18.23 19.22 25.40
CA CYS A 11 -18.94 17.97 25.66
C CYS A 11 -18.95 17.65 27.15
N LYS A 12 -20.11 17.17 27.64
CA LYS A 12 -20.31 16.87 29.06
C LYS A 12 -19.27 15.86 29.56
N GLY A 13 -18.53 16.23 30.61
CA GLY A 13 -17.48 15.39 31.21
C GLY A 13 -16.10 15.54 30.57
N ILE A 14 -15.96 16.36 29.54
CA ILE A 14 -14.68 16.67 28.89
C ILE A 14 -14.31 18.13 29.19
N GLY A 15 -13.46 18.34 30.19
CA GLY A 15 -12.88 19.64 30.45
C GLY A 15 -11.56 19.81 29.68
N GLU A 16 -10.94 20.99 29.77
CA GLU A 16 -9.77 21.40 28.98
C GLU A 16 -8.62 20.39 28.99
N LYS A 17 -8.26 19.84 30.17
CA LYS A 17 -7.20 18.82 30.29
C LYS A 17 -7.52 17.54 29.50
N LYS A 18 -8.77 17.10 29.52
CA LYS A 18 -9.20 15.91 28.78
C LYS A 18 -9.31 16.20 27.27
N ALA A 19 -9.78 17.39 26.89
CA ALA A 19 -9.81 17.82 25.50
C ALA A 19 -8.41 17.76 24.85
N GLN A 20 -7.36 18.19 25.54
CA GLN A 20 -5.98 18.06 25.07
C GLN A 20 -5.57 16.58 24.82
N LEU A 21 -6.10 15.65 25.59
CA LEU A 21 -5.85 14.22 25.37
C LEU A 21 -6.62 13.69 24.14
N PHE A 22 -7.86 14.14 23.94
CA PHE A 22 -8.62 13.85 22.72
C PHE A 22 -7.96 14.44 21.47
N ASN A 23 -7.42 15.66 21.56
CA ASN A 23 -6.69 16.30 20.47
C ASN A 23 -5.45 15.49 20.02
N LYS A 24 -4.77 14.80 20.97
CA LYS A 24 -3.67 13.87 20.61
C LYS A 24 -4.14 12.65 19.81
N LEU A 25 -5.43 12.32 19.87
CA LEU A 25 -6.06 11.27 19.06
C LEU A 25 -6.66 11.81 17.75
N GLY A 26 -6.48 13.10 17.44
CA GLY A 26 -7.06 13.75 16.27
C GLY A 26 -8.52 14.15 16.43
N VAL A 27 -9.06 14.16 17.66
CA VAL A 27 -10.47 14.51 17.96
C VAL A 27 -10.51 15.92 18.53
N PHE A 28 -11.01 16.89 17.74
CA PHE A 28 -11.08 18.32 18.08
C PHE A 28 -12.51 18.80 18.33
N ASN A 29 -13.50 18.18 17.70
CA ASN A 29 -14.91 18.54 17.76
C ASN A 29 -15.81 17.29 17.86
N VAL A 30 -17.13 17.51 17.96
CA VAL A 30 -18.12 16.44 18.09
C VAL A 30 -18.13 15.54 16.84
N ARG A 31 -17.98 16.10 15.65
CA ARG A 31 -17.90 15.35 14.40
C ARG A 31 -16.74 14.38 14.41
N ASP A 32 -15.55 14.83 14.82
CA ASP A 32 -14.38 13.95 14.92
C ASP A 32 -14.62 12.84 15.95
N LEU A 33 -15.33 13.16 17.05
CA LEU A 33 -15.65 12.18 18.09
C LEU A 33 -16.59 11.08 17.57
N VAL A 34 -17.68 11.43 16.88
CA VAL A 34 -18.60 10.43 16.32
C VAL A 34 -17.99 9.68 15.14
N SER A 35 -16.97 10.23 14.49
CA SER A 35 -16.18 9.56 13.45
C SER A 35 -14.95 8.85 14.00
N TYR A 36 -14.73 8.85 15.32
CA TYR A 36 -13.66 8.10 15.97
C TYR A 36 -14.08 6.66 16.20
N PHE A 37 -13.97 5.82 15.16
CA PHE A 37 -14.51 4.47 15.16
C PHE A 37 -13.70 3.49 16.02
N PRO A 38 -14.36 2.44 16.60
CA PRO A 38 -13.69 1.40 17.36
C PRO A 38 -12.67 0.63 16.53
N ARG A 39 -11.55 0.25 17.17
CA ARG A 39 -10.51 -0.60 16.56
C ARG A 39 -10.94 -2.07 16.45
N LYS A 40 -11.68 -2.56 17.45
CA LYS A 40 -12.20 -3.93 17.56
C LYS A 40 -13.40 -3.97 18.45
N TYR A 41 -14.05 -5.11 18.49
CA TYR A 41 -15.19 -5.35 19.35
C TYR A 41 -14.93 -6.57 20.24
N GLU A 42 -15.45 -6.54 21.45
CA GLU A 42 -15.44 -7.65 22.38
C GLU A 42 -16.86 -8.16 22.55
N ASP A 43 -17.07 -9.42 22.20
CA ASP A 43 -18.35 -10.07 22.44
C ASP A 43 -18.49 -10.38 23.93
N ARG A 44 -19.40 -9.67 24.58
CA ARG A 44 -19.78 -9.88 25.97
C ARG A 44 -21.29 -10.12 26.08
N SER A 45 -21.95 -10.46 24.94
CA SER A 45 -23.41 -10.59 24.86
C SER A 45 -23.94 -11.89 25.45
N SER A 46 -23.13 -12.95 25.37
CA SER A 46 -23.53 -14.29 25.83
C SER A 46 -22.89 -14.64 27.17
N PHE A 47 -23.72 -15.09 28.11
CA PHE A 47 -23.27 -15.62 29.39
C PHE A 47 -23.07 -17.12 29.27
N LYS A 48 -21.88 -17.60 29.66
CA LYS A 48 -21.54 -19.04 29.63
C LYS A 48 -21.56 -19.62 31.02
N PRO A 49 -22.20 -20.80 31.26
CA PRO A 49 -22.12 -21.50 32.52
C PRO A 49 -20.66 -21.82 32.90
N ILE A 50 -20.31 -21.68 34.18
CA ILE A 50 -18.94 -21.86 34.68
C ILE A 50 -18.39 -23.25 34.30
N ALA A 51 -19.20 -24.31 34.42
CA ALA A 51 -18.77 -25.68 34.10
C ALA A 51 -18.31 -25.85 32.64
N LEU A 52 -18.90 -25.09 31.70
CA LEU A 52 -18.63 -25.17 30.26
C LEU A 52 -17.47 -24.29 29.79
N THR A 53 -16.83 -23.56 30.71
CA THR A 53 -15.68 -22.68 30.36
C THR A 53 -14.40 -23.49 30.22
N CYS A 54 -13.56 -23.13 29.25
CA CYS A 54 -12.27 -23.75 28.98
C CYS A 54 -11.11 -22.92 29.54
N ASP A 55 -9.97 -23.57 29.79
CA ASP A 55 -8.73 -22.89 30.20
C ASP A 55 -8.25 -21.94 29.08
N GLY A 56 -7.87 -20.74 29.50
CA GLY A 56 -7.42 -19.70 28.57
C GLY A 56 -8.53 -18.93 27.85
N GLU A 57 -9.79 -19.33 27.99
CA GLU A 57 -10.96 -18.71 27.37
C GLU A 57 -11.31 -17.37 28.04
N THR A 58 -11.65 -16.36 27.25
CA THR A 58 -12.20 -15.09 27.73
C THR A 58 -13.72 -15.12 27.57
N VAL A 59 -14.46 -15.06 28.67
CA VAL A 59 -15.91 -15.29 28.69
C VAL A 59 -16.63 -14.31 29.60
N CYS A 60 -17.94 -14.15 29.35
CA CYS A 60 -18.85 -13.49 30.27
C CYS A 60 -19.60 -14.57 31.08
N ILE A 61 -19.60 -14.44 32.40
CA ILE A 61 -20.37 -15.29 33.30
C ILE A 61 -21.33 -14.46 34.14
N ASN A 62 -22.51 -15.00 34.45
CA ASN A 62 -23.41 -14.46 35.45
C ASN A 62 -23.32 -15.37 36.68
N ALA A 63 -22.97 -14.81 37.84
CA ALA A 63 -22.71 -15.60 39.03
C ALA A 63 -22.97 -14.81 40.33
N LEU A 64 -23.31 -15.53 41.40
CA LEU A 64 -23.48 -15.00 42.73
C LEU A 64 -22.17 -14.91 43.49
N ALA A 65 -21.92 -13.83 44.20
CA ALA A 65 -20.81 -13.75 45.15
C ALA A 65 -21.10 -14.71 46.35
N ALA A 66 -20.29 -15.77 46.48
CA ALA A 66 -20.45 -16.77 47.53
C ALA A 66 -19.98 -16.26 48.89
N GLU A 67 -19.11 -15.25 48.92
CA GLU A 67 -18.53 -14.67 50.12
C GLU A 67 -18.24 -13.17 49.90
N ASP A 68 -18.08 -12.42 50.99
CA ASP A 68 -17.64 -11.03 50.96
C ASP A 68 -16.21 -10.90 50.40
N ALA A 69 -15.94 -9.87 49.68
CA ALA A 69 -14.58 -9.61 49.13
C ALA A 69 -13.59 -9.35 50.27
N ARG A 70 -12.47 -10.07 50.28
CA ARG A 70 -11.43 -10.00 51.33
C ARG A 70 -10.17 -9.34 50.78
N LEU A 71 -9.61 -8.37 51.55
CA LEU A 71 -8.33 -7.74 51.24
C LEU A 71 -7.20 -8.56 51.88
N VAL A 72 -6.26 -9.01 51.05
CA VAL A 72 -5.06 -9.75 51.47
C VAL A 72 -3.84 -8.93 51.09
N ARG A 73 -3.06 -8.52 52.08
CA ARG A 73 -1.76 -7.81 51.86
C ARG A 73 -0.65 -8.84 51.77
N ILE A 74 0.02 -8.88 50.63
CA ILE A 74 1.16 -9.81 50.39
C ILE A 74 2.47 -9.18 50.79
N ARG A 75 2.72 -7.93 50.35
CA ARG A 75 3.89 -7.14 50.73
C ARG A 75 3.61 -5.66 50.49
N ARG A 76 4.52 -4.77 50.88
CA ARG A 76 4.37 -3.33 50.64
C ARG A 76 4.21 -3.06 49.15
N GLY A 77 3.11 -2.44 48.76
CA GLY A 77 2.77 -2.13 47.38
C GLY A 77 2.03 -3.26 46.58
N LEU A 78 1.75 -4.42 47.23
CA LEU A 78 0.99 -5.51 46.60
C LEU A 78 -0.17 -5.94 47.50
N GLU A 79 -1.38 -5.49 47.16
CA GLU A 79 -2.62 -5.85 47.81
C GLU A 79 -3.51 -6.64 46.85
N LEU A 80 -4.14 -7.70 47.34
CA LEU A 80 -5.05 -8.52 46.56
C LEU A 80 -6.43 -8.44 47.21
N VAL A 81 -7.48 -8.27 46.38
CA VAL A 81 -8.85 -8.49 46.78
C VAL A 81 -9.29 -9.82 46.20
N LYS A 82 -9.77 -10.74 47.05
CA LYS A 82 -10.18 -12.09 46.67
C LYS A 82 -11.59 -12.37 47.15
N PHE A 83 -12.37 -13.04 46.31
CA PHE A 83 -13.67 -13.62 46.65
C PHE A 83 -14.01 -14.70 45.62
N ARG A 84 -15.00 -15.51 45.96
CA ARG A 84 -15.50 -16.61 45.13
C ARG A 84 -16.87 -16.27 44.57
N VAL A 85 -17.09 -16.62 43.33
CA VAL A 85 -18.42 -16.56 42.70
C VAL A 85 -18.84 -17.95 42.27
N VAL A 86 -20.17 -18.18 42.29
CA VAL A 86 -20.78 -19.45 41.97
C VAL A 86 -21.99 -19.25 41.07
N ASP A 87 -22.21 -20.19 40.17
CA ASP A 87 -23.46 -20.39 39.47
C ASP A 87 -23.98 -21.82 39.76
N GLU A 88 -25.06 -22.23 39.11
CA GLU A 88 -25.62 -23.58 39.27
C GLU A 88 -24.66 -24.70 38.80
N SER A 89 -23.65 -24.36 38.01
CA SER A 89 -22.77 -25.30 37.34
C SER A 89 -21.38 -25.41 37.97
N GLY A 90 -20.91 -24.39 38.70
CA GLY A 90 -19.56 -24.39 39.24
C GLY A 90 -19.15 -23.15 40.02
N SER A 91 -17.84 -22.98 40.24
CA SER A 91 -17.28 -21.84 40.97
C SER A 91 -16.02 -21.30 40.29
N VAL A 92 -15.77 -19.99 40.48
CA VAL A 92 -14.56 -19.29 40.01
C VAL A 92 -14.02 -18.42 41.14
N ASP A 93 -12.71 -18.52 41.40
CA ASP A 93 -12.01 -17.63 42.33
C ASP A 93 -11.59 -16.34 41.61
N ILE A 94 -12.07 -15.19 42.08
CA ILE A 94 -11.78 -13.88 41.53
C ILE A 94 -10.64 -13.22 42.32
N THR A 95 -9.67 -12.65 41.62
CA THR A 95 -8.55 -11.93 42.23
C THR A 95 -8.30 -10.58 41.54
N PHE A 96 -8.31 -9.50 42.31
CA PHE A 96 -7.92 -8.18 41.87
C PHE A 96 -6.56 -7.77 42.46
N PHE A 97 -5.69 -7.21 41.66
CA PHE A 97 -4.41 -6.68 42.08
C PHE A 97 -4.47 -5.17 42.26
N ASN A 98 -4.05 -4.69 43.45
CA ASN A 98 -3.92 -3.26 43.77
C ASN A 98 -5.22 -2.43 43.58
N GLN A 99 -6.38 -3.05 43.86
CA GLN A 99 -7.71 -2.41 43.74
C GLN A 99 -8.51 -2.59 45.08
N PRO A 100 -8.02 -2.00 46.19
CA PRO A 100 -8.64 -2.22 47.50
C PRO A 100 -10.09 -1.72 47.59
N TYR A 101 -10.51 -0.75 46.75
CA TYR A 101 -11.87 -0.23 46.75
C TYR A 101 -12.92 -1.28 46.39
N ILE A 102 -12.57 -2.35 45.68
CA ILE A 102 -13.49 -3.44 45.30
C ILE A 102 -14.03 -4.17 46.55
N LYS A 103 -13.24 -4.24 47.61
CA LYS A 103 -13.65 -4.86 48.85
C LYS A 103 -14.99 -4.29 49.39
N ASN A 104 -15.18 -2.97 49.24
CA ASN A 104 -16.39 -2.31 49.77
C ASN A 104 -17.58 -2.36 48.81
N ASN A 105 -17.38 -2.88 47.61
CA ASN A 105 -18.38 -2.87 46.56
C ASN A 105 -19.00 -4.27 46.31
N ILE A 106 -18.43 -5.35 46.83
CA ILE A 106 -18.87 -6.70 46.56
C ILE A 106 -19.22 -7.39 47.92
N HIS A 107 -20.48 -7.82 48.03
CA HIS A 107 -21.00 -8.47 49.19
C HIS A 107 -21.56 -9.85 48.82
N ARG A 108 -21.56 -10.76 49.80
CA ARG A 108 -22.17 -12.07 49.63
C ARG A 108 -23.63 -11.95 49.17
N GLY A 109 -23.98 -12.70 48.13
CA GLY A 109 -25.32 -12.68 47.52
C GLY A 109 -25.50 -11.67 46.40
N ASP A 110 -24.51 -10.80 46.12
CA ASP A 110 -24.57 -9.93 44.94
C ASP A 110 -24.59 -10.76 43.65
N CYS A 111 -25.55 -10.48 42.74
CA CYS A 111 -25.59 -11.00 41.38
C CYS A 111 -24.67 -10.19 40.51
N LEU A 112 -23.66 -10.82 39.93
CA LEU A 112 -22.57 -10.18 39.21
C LEU A 112 -22.46 -10.72 37.79
N ASN A 113 -22.38 -9.81 36.84
CA ASN A 113 -21.90 -10.06 35.48
C ASN A 113 -20.41 -9.86 35.45
N ILE A 114 -19.65 -10.88 35.06
CA ILE A 114 -18.19 -10.91 35.15
C ILE A 114 -17.62 -11.29 33.80
N TYR A 115 -16.77 -10.42 33.22
CA TYR A 115 -16.08 -10.69 31.99
C TYR A 115 -14.57 -10.75 32.21
N GLY A 116 -13.96 -11.87 31.83
CA GLY A 116 -12.51 -12.04 32.00
C GLY A 116 -12.00 -13.35 31.44
N LYS A 117 -10.68 -13.52 31.49
CA LYS A 117 -10.01 -14.74 31.07
C LYS A 117 -10.02 -15.76 32.20
N ILE A 118 -10.53 -16.97 31.93
CA ILE A 118 -10.47 -18.09 32.86
C ILE A 118 -9.11 -18.77 32.76
N ILE A 119 -8.54 -19.07 33.91
CA ILE A 119 -7.30 -19.85 34.02
C ILE A 119 -7.61 -21.04 34.92
N GLY A 120 -7.46 -22.26 34.40
CA GLY A 120 -7.68 -23.51 35.12
C GLY A 120 -6.34 -24.05 35.64
N VAL A 121 -6.19 -24.10 36.97
CA VAL A 121 -5.00 -24.71 37.61
C VAL A 121 -5.47 -25.74 38.63
N GLY A 122 -5.08 -27.01 38.44
CA GLY A 122 -5.38 -28.09 39.40
C GLY A 122 -6.86 -28.32 39.70
N GLY A 123 -7.73 -28.15 38.68
CA GLY A 123 -9.17 -28.32 38.82
C GLY A 123 -9.91 -27.09 39.38
N LYS A 124 -9.19 -26.02 39.73
CA LYS A 124 -9.79 -24.74 40.16
C LYS A 124 -9.78 -23.74 39.02
N ARG A 125 -10.89 -23.04 38.84
CA ARG A 125 -11.00 -21.95 37.89
C ARG A 125 -10.73 -20.62 38.57
N THR A 126 -9.93 -19.75 37.95
CA THR A 126 -9.57 -18.42 38.48
C THR A 126 -9.71 -17.36 37.40
N MET A 127 -10.10 -16.16 37.80
CA MET A 127 -10.01 -14.94 36.94
C MET A 127 -9.22 -13.86 37.64
N THR A 128 -8.39 -13.17 36.89
CA THR A 128 -7.54 -12.06 37.38
C THR A 128 -7.95 -10.76 36.76
N ASN A 129 -8.23 -9.75 37.60
CA ASN A 129 -8.67 -8.40 37.20
C ASN A 129 -9.81 -8.42 36.15
N PRO A 130 -10.89 -9.21 36.33
CA PRO A 130 -12.01 -9.19 35.39
C PRO A 130 -12.78 -7.87 35.47
N VAL A 131 -13.56 -7.58 34.41
CA VAL A 131 -14.58 -6.52 34.46
C VAL A 131 -15.79 -7.09 35.25
N ILE A 132 -16.26 -6.36 36.26
CA ILE A 132 -17.40 -6.76 37.06
C ILE A 132 -18.45 -5.66 37.08
N GLU A 133 -19.70 -6.06 36.92
CA GLU A 133 -20.88 -5.21 37.03
C GLU A 133 -21.98 -5.95 37.82
N ARG A 134 -22.77 -5.19 38.56
CA ARG A 134 -23.99 -5.75 39.13
C ARG A 134 -25.02 -5.99 38.03
N GLU A 135 -25.74 -7.09 38.14
CA GLU A 135 -26.86 -7.36 37.24
C GLU A 135 -27.86 -6.19 37.25
N GLY A 136 -28.39 -5.84 36.08
CA GLY A 136 -29.32 -4.72 35.91
C GLY A 136 -28.65 -3.32 35.89
N THR A 137 -27.32 -3.22 35.89
CA THR A 137 -26.64 -1.93 35.78
C THR A 137 -26.97 -1.24 34.45
N VAL A 138 -27.67 -0.13 34.52
CA VAL A 138 -27.99 0.69 33.31
C VAL A 138 -26.72 1.26 32.72
N GLY A 139 -26.49 1.03 31.41
CA GLY A 139 -25.29 1.49 30.72
C GLY A 139 -24.04 0.66 31.00
N GLY A 140 -24.17 -0.55 31.58
CA GLY A 140 -23.07 -1.50 31.81
C GLY A 140 -22.36 -1.91 30.50
N VAL A 141 -21.20 -2.53 30.62
CA VAL A 141 -20.38 -3.04 29.49
C VAL A 141 -20.40 -4.57 29.38
N THR A 142 -21.30 -5.22 30.12
CA THR A 142 -21.55 -6.67 30.05
C THR A 142 -22.92 -6.95 29.43
N GLY A 143 -23.13 -8.15 28.86
CA GLY A 143 -24.39 -8.52 28.19
C GLY A 143 -24.60 -7.87 26.83
N ARG A 144 -23.54 -7.39 26.17
CA ARG A 144 -23.58 -6.76 24.82
C ARG A 144 -22.23 -6.84 24.11
N ILE A 145 -22.22 -6.50 22.84
CA ILE A 145 -20.98 -6.28 22.06
C ILE A 145 -20.43 -4.91 22.46
N VAL A 146 -19.16 -4.87 22.91
CA VAL A 146 -18.51 -3.67 23.45
C VAL A 146 -17.44 -3.16 22.49
N PRO A 147 -17.50 -1.87 22.08
CA PRO A 147 -16.47 -1.27 21.26
C PRO A 147 -15.17 -1.04 22.05
N VAL A 148 -14.04 -1.27 21.38
CA VAL A 148 -12.71 -1.00 21.94
C VAL A 148 -12.02 0.05 21.09
N TYR A 149 -11.78 1.23 21.68
CA TYR A 149 -11.14 2.35 21.03
C TYR A 149 -9.61 2.37 21.23
N ARG A 150 -8.89 3.04 20.35
CA ARG A 150 -7.49 3.38 20.61
C ARG A 150 -7.40 4.35 21.77
N LEU A 151 -6.42 4.19 22.64
CA LEU A 151 -6.22 5.03 23.82
C LEU A 151 -4.91 5.80 23.74
N THR A 152 -4.86 6.91 24.46
CA THR A 152 -3.62 7.59 24.86
C THR A 152 -3.51 7.61 26.37
N THR A 153 -2.30 7.82 26.90
CA THR A 153 -2.06 7.89 28.34
C THR A 153 -2.97 8.94 28.99
N GLY A 154 -3.76 8.53 29.98
CA GLY A 154 -4.70 9.39 30.69
C GLY A 154 -6.17 9.34 30.20
N LEU A 155 -6.47 8.66 29.08
CA LEU A 155 -7.84 8.37 28.67
C LEU A 155 -8.23 6.92 29.00
N SER A 156 -9.49 6.68 29.36
CA SER A 156 -10.06 5.35 29.60
C SER A 156 -11.12 5.00 28.56
N GLN A 157 -11.29 3.69 28.28
CA GLN A 157 -12.38 3.19 27.40
C GLN A 157 -13.74 3.72 27.86
N LYS A 158 -14.03 3.66 29.17
CA LYS A 158 -15.29 4.12 29.75
C LYS A 158 -15.58 5.59 29.43
N LEU A 159 -14.55 6.45 29.46
CA LEU A 159 -14.71 7.87 29.15
C LEU A 159 -15.05 8.07 27.67
N ILE A 160 -14.32 7.40 26.75
CA ILE A 160 -14.59 7.53 25.31
C ILE A 160 -15.97 6.99 24.96
N ILE A 161 -16.33 5.80 25.47
CA ILE A 161 -17.66 5.19 25.25
C ILE A 161 -18.78 6.14 25.71
N SER A 162 -18.63 6.72 26.92
CA SER A 162 -19.62 7.67 27.45
C SER A 162 -19.71 8.96 26.63
N ALA A 163 -18.56 9.49 26.18
CA ALA A 163 -18.52 10.69 25.36
C ALA A 163 -19.16 10.47 23.98
N VAL A 164 -18.83 9.34 23.32
CA VAL A 164 -19.41 8.96 22.02
C VAL A 164 -20.93 8.77 22.14
N ARG A 165 -21.42 8.07 23.19
CA ARG A 165 -22.87 7.89 23.43
C ARG A 165 -23.57 9.24 23.52
N GLN A 166 -23.07 10.14 24.37
CA GLN A 166 -23.66 11.48 24.54
C GLN A 166 -23.63 12.29 23.26
N ALA A 167 -22.53 12.18 22.49
CA ALA A 167 -22.39 12.88 21.22
C ALA A 167 -23.41 12.38 20.20
N LEU A 168 -23.60 11.06 20.08
CA LEU A 168 -24.58 10.46 19.17
C LEU A 168 -26.01 10.83 19.57
N ASP A 169 -26.37 10.72 20.85
CA ASP A 169 -27.70 11.07 21.35
C ASP A 169 -28.05 12.55 21.06
N ALA A 170 -27.07 13.45 21.19
CA ALA A 170 -27.26 14.87 20.94
C ALA A 170 -27.22 15.26 19.45
N SER A 171 -26.53 14.50 18.60
CA SER A 171 -26.35 14.81 17.17
C SER A 171 -27.19 13.94 16.23
N ALA A 172 -28.02 13.05 16.74
CA ALA A 172 -28.77 12.06 15.92
C ALA A 172 -29.59 12.71 14.79
N ALA A 173 -30.19 13.89 15.03
CA ALA A 173 -30.97 14.61 14.03
C ALA A 173 -30.10 15.45 13.06
N GLU A 174 -28.83 15.67 13.37
CA GLU A 174 -27.93 16.53 12.61
C GLU A 174 -26.94 15.74 11.73
N LEU A 175 -26.89 14.39 11.87
CA LEU A 175 -26.06 13.54 11.03
C LEU A 175 -26.55 13.61 9.57
N PRO A 176 -25.76 14.14 8.64
CA PRO A 176 -26.22 14.32 7.26
C PRO A 176 -26.32 12.98 6.53
N GLU A 177 -27.38 12.77 5.77
CA GLU A 177 -27.42 11.68 4.81
C GLU A 177 -26.70 12.12 3.52
N VAL A 178 -25.47 11.69 3.38
CA VAL A 178 -24.58 12.08 2.28
C VAL A 178 -24.91 11.32 0.99
N LEU A 179 -25.33 10.05 1.11
CA LEU A 179 -25.65 9.22 -0.04
C LEU A 179 -27.09 9.45 -0.52
N PRO A 180 -27.29 9.77 -1.81
CA PRO A 180 -28.61 9.85 -2.41
C PRO A 180 -29.43 8.56 -2.18
N GLU A 181 -30.72 8.69 -1.99
CA GLU A 181 -31.62 7.55 -1.72
C GLU A 181 -31.58 6.50 -2.82
N SER A 182 -31.45 6.92 -4.07
CA SER A 182 -31.30 6.04 -5.24
C SER A 182 -30.08 5.12 -5.12
N LEU A 183 -28.93 5.65 -4.69
CA LEU A 183 -27.72 4.86 -4.47
C LEU A 183 -27.88 3.92 -3.27
N ARG A 184 -28.43 4.41 -2.15
CA ARG A 184 -28.66 3.57 -0.97
C ARG A 184 -29.56 2.35 -1.31
N LYS A 185 -30.63 2.55 -2.08
CA LYS A 185 -31.51 1.46 -2.54
C LYS A 185 -30.77 0.50 -3.48
N LYS A 186 -30.04 1.04 -4.47
CA LYS A 186 -29.29 0.23 -5.46
C LYS A 186 -28.28 -0.71 -4.80
N TYR A 187 -27.51 -0.20 -3.85
CA TYR A 187 -26.43 -0.95 -3.18
C TYR A 187 -26.84 -1.54 -1.82
N LYS A 188 -28.14 -1.46 -1.45
CA LYS A 188 -28.71 -2.00 -0.20
C LYS A 188 -27.97 -1.47 1.04
N LEU A 189 -27.74 -0.17 1.11
CA LEU A 189 -27.00 0.48 2.21
C LEU A 189 -27.95 1.02 3.28
N ALA A 190 -27.55 0.87 4.53
CA ALA A 190 -28.28 1.36 5.68
C ALA A 190 -28.31 2.91 5.72
N GLN A 191 -29.17 3.50 6.53
CA GLN A 191 -29.23 4.93 6.79
C GLN A 191 -28.05 5.38 7.66
N THR A 192 -27.67 6.66 7.56
CA THR A 192 -26.55 7.25 8.31
C THR A 192 -26.73 7.07 9.83
N GLY A 193 -27.86 7.47 10.40
CA GLY A 193 -28.10 7.34 11.85
C GLY A 193 -27.99 5.91 12.36
N TYR A 194 -28.60 4.93 11.64
CA TYR A 194 -28.46 3.51 11.96
C TYR A 194 -27.00 3.06 11.93
N SER A 195 -26.24 3.52 10.94
CA SER A 195 -24.85 3.09 10.77
C SER A 195 -23.91 3.65 11.84
N TYR A 196 -24.08 4.92 12.22
CA TYR A 196 -23.33 5.52 13.33
C TYR A 196 -23.69 4.90 14.67
N GLU A 197 -24.96 4.56 14.90
CA GLU A 197 -25.38 3.85 16.13
C GLU A 197 -24.74 2.48 16.21
N ASN A 198 -24.85 1.66 15.15
CA ASN A 198 -24.42 0.26 15.18
C ASN A 198 -22.91 0.06 14.95
N ILE A 199 -22.18 1.03 14.42
CA ILE A 199 -20.71 0.97 14.40
C ILE A 199 -20.11 1.21 15.79
N HIS A 200 -20.80 2.01 16.66
CA HIS A 200 -20.34 2.28 18.01
C HIS A 200 -20.95 1.34 19.04
N PHE A 201 -22.24 1.00 18.88
CA PHE A 201 -23.01 0.22 19.86
C PHE A 201 -23.88 -0.81 19.15
N PRO A 202 -23.26 -1.81 18.51
CA PRO A 202 -23.99 -2.81 17.73
C PRO A 202 -24.88 -3.67 18.64
N ALA A 203 -26.11 -3.89 18.18
CA ALA A 203 -27.02 -4.84 18.84
C ALA A 203 -26.65 -6.29 18.50
N SER A 204 -26.14 -6.52 17.28
CA SER A 204 -25.65 -7.82 16.81
C SER A 204 -24.43 -7.63 15.90
N PHE A 205 -23.71 -8.71 15.59
CA PHE A 205 -22.63 -8.66 14.58
C PHE A 205 -23.18 -8.43 13.16
N GLU A 206 -24.41 -8.83 12.87
CA GLU A 206 -25.07 -8.54 11.59
C GLU A 206 -25.33 -7.04 11.43
N ASP A 207 -25.84 -6.37 12.48
CA ASP A 207 -26.05 -4.93 12.49
C ASP A 207 -24.72 -4.17 12.35
N LEU A 208 -23.65 -4.65 12.99
CA LEU A 208 -22.31 -4.11 12.87
C LEU A 208 -21.81 -4.22 11.42
N GLU A 209 -22.00 -5.34 10.77
CA GLU A 209 -21.55 -5.56 9.39
C GLU A 209 -22.31 -4.66 8.40
N LEU A 210 -23.63 -4.53 8.56
CA LEU A 210 -24.45 -3.60 7.76
C LEU A 210 -24.01 -2.14 7.95
N ALA A 211 -23.76 -1.74 9.20
CA ALA A 211 -23.28 -0.40 9.52
C ALA A 211 -21.88 -0.15 8.92
N ARG A 212 -20.95 -1.10 9.08
CA ARG A 212 -19.61 -1.02 8.53
C ARG A 212 -19.62 -0.94 7.01
N ARG A 213 -20.38 -1.80 6.32
CA ARG A 213 -20.51 -1.79 4.86
C ARG A 213 -20.96 -0.42 4.35
N ARG A 214 -21.95 0.19 5.02
CA ARG A 214 -22.44 1.52 4.65
C ARG A 214 -21.37 2.60 4.79
N LEU A 215 -20.66 2.63 5.91
CA LEU A 215 -19.63 3.64 6.17
C LEU A 215 -18.40 3.47 5.27
N VAL A 216 -17.98 2.23 5.02
CA VAL A 216 -16.91 1.91 4.05
C VAL A 216 -17.30 2.37 2.65
N PHE A 217 -18.52 2.06 2.20
CA PHE A 217 -19.00 2.51 0.89
C PHE A 217 -18.99 4.03 0.78
N GLU A 218 -19.50 4.75 1.79
CA GLU A 218 -19.52 6.21 1.79
C GLU A 218 -18.11 6.79 1.70
N GLU A 219 -17.19 6.32 2.54
CA GLU A 219 -15.81 6.82 2.57
C GLU A 219 -15.13 6.65 1.20
N LEU A 220 -15.27 5.46 0.60
CA LEU A 220 -14.69 5.16 -0.70
C LEU A 220 -15.40 5.88 -1.85
N PHE A 221 -16.72 6.06 -1.78
CA PHE A 221 -17.52 6.80 -2.76
C PHE A 221 -17.17 8.29 -2.76
N LEU A 222 -17.05 8.90 -1.59
CA LEU A 222 -16.63 10.30 -1.46
C LEU A 222 -15.24 10.51 -2.04
N LEU A 223 -14.30 9.62 -1.74
CA LEU A 223 -12.96 9.67 -2.32
C LEU A 223 -13.00 9.54 -3.84
N ALA A 224 -13.76 8.58 -4.38
CA ALA A 224 -13.89 8.38 -5.82
C ALA A 224 -14.54 9.60 -6.52
N CYS A 225 -15.54 10.23 -5.90
CA CYS A 225 -16.13 11.47 -6.40
C CYS A 225 -15.13 12.63 -6.39
N ALA A 226 -14.34 12.78 -5.31
CA ALA A 226 -13.32 13.82 -5.21
C ALA A 226 -12.27 13.67 -6.31
N LEU A 227 -11.72 12.48 -6.48
CA LEU A 227 -10.74 12.16 -7.54
C LEU A 227 -11.33 12.35 -8.94
N GLY A 228 -12.58 11.94 -9.15
CA GLY A 228 -13.29 12.12 -10.42
C GLY A 228 -13.49 13.61 -10.78
N LYS A 229 -13.76 14.47 -9.80
CA LYS A 229 -13.86 15.94 -10.03
C LYS A 229 -12.49 16.55 -10.34
N MET A 230 -11.42 16.13 -9.66
CA MET A 230 -10.05 16.56 -9.98
C MET A 230 -9.71 16.18 -11.43
N LYS A 231 -9.94 14.94 -11.83
CA LYS A 231 -9.74 14.47 -13.18
C LYS A 231 -10.56 15.26 -14.20
N GLY A 232 -11.83 15.55 -13.89
CA GLY A 232 -12.69 16.38 -14.74
C GLY A 232 -12.15 17.79 -14.95
N SER A 233 -11.53 18.40 -13.96
CA SER A 233 -10.89 19.73 -14.09
C SER A 233 -9.60 19.68 -14.94
N HIS A 234 -8.78 18.63 -14.79
CA HIS A 234 -7.62 18.42 -15.64
C HIS A 234 -8.01 18.05 -17.09
N SER A 235 -9.06 17.28 -17.29
CA SER A 235 -9.54 16.92 -18.63
C SER A 235 -10.14 18.09 -19.42
N LYS A 236 -10.42 19.22 -18.78
CA LYS A 236 -10.79 20.49 -19.44
C LYS A 236 -9.57 21.22 -20.04
N GLN A 237 -8.33 20.81 -19.74
CA GLN A 237 -7.16 21.40 -20.36
C GLN A 237 -7.03 20.89 -21.80
N SER A 238 -7.04 21.81 -22.76
CA SER A 238 -6.76 21.49 -24.17
C SER A 238 -5.35 20.93 -24.29
N GLY A 239 -5.21 19.75 -24.88
CA GLY A 239 -3.91 19.17 -25.26
C GLY A 239 -3.58 19.47 -26.72
N ILE A 240 -2.42 19.02 -27.16
CA ILE A 240 -2.00 19.09 -28.56
C ILE A 240 -2.74 17.97 -29.33
N PRO A 241 -3.73 18.25 -30.20
CA PRO A 241 -4.42 17.21 -30.93
C PRO A 241 -3.52 16.61 -32.00
N MET A 242 -3.32 15.31 -31.97
CA MET A 242 -2.55 14.59 -32.97
C MET A 242 -3.46 14.04 -34.06
N ARG A 243 -2.99 14.13 -35.32
CA ARG A 243 -3.69 13.57 -36.46
C ARG A 243 -3.59 12.05 -36.46
N GLU A 244 -4.60 11.38 -36.99
CA GLU A 244 -4.58 9.93 -37.14
C GLU A 244 -3.40 9.48 -38.02
N GLN A 245 -2.68 8.47 -37.54
CA GLN A 245 -1.56 7.82 -38.23
C GLN A 245 -1.79 6.31 -38.18
N ASN A 246 -1.34 5.61 -39.20
CA ASN A 246 -1.46 4.15 -39.25
C ASN A 246 -0.40 3.50 -38.37
N ILE A 247 -0.75 3.18 -37.11
CA ILE A 247 0.16 2.56 -36.14
C ILE A 247 0.63 1.14 -36.55
N GLU A 248 -0.09 0.47 -37.47
CA GLU A 248 0.34 -0.85 -37.98
C GLU A 248 1.66 -0.75 -38.81
N GLU A 249 2.00 0.43 -39.35
CA GLU A 249 3.32 0.67 -39.95
C GLU A 249 4.44 0.43 -38.94
N PHE A 250 4.28 0.91 -37.70
CA PHE A 250 5.24 0.68 -36.62
C PHE A 250 5.25 -0.79 -36.19
N PHE A 251 4.08 -1.39 -35.97
CA PHE A 251 4.02 -2.78 -35.53
C PHE A 251 4.60 -3.78 -36.53
N SER A 252 4.42 -3.51 -37.81
CA SER A 252 4.91 -4.38 -38.90
C SER A 252 6.46 -4.32 -39.05
N SER A 253 7.11 -3.30 -38.53
CA SER A 253 8.59 -3.17 -38.55
C SER A 253 9.28 -3.93 -37.42
N LEU A 254 8.52 -4.39 -36.43
CA LEU A 254 9.10 -5.07 -35.28
C LEU A 254 9.55 -6.49 -35.62
N PRO A 255 10.65 -7.00 -35.04
CA PRO A 255 11.13 -8.37 -35.25
C PRO A 255 10.26 -9.44 -34.53
N PHE A 256 9.19 -9.03 -33.86
CA PHE A 256 8.25 -9.89 -33.13
C PHE A 256 6.84 -9.33 -33.18
N VAL A 257 5.88 -10.16 -32.87
CA VAL A 257 4.45 -9.76 -32.83
C VAL A 257 4.11 -9.20 -31.44
N PRO A 258 3.61 -7.95 -31.33
CA PRO A 258 3.14 -7.40 -30.05
C PRO A 258 1.96 -8.19 -29.49
N THR A 259 1.89 -8.30 -28.15
CA THR A 259 0.75 -8.92 -27.46
C THR A 259 -0.53 -8.11 -27.62
N GLY A 260 -1.69 -8.77 -27.45
CA GLY A 260 -2.99 -8.10 -27.47
C GLY A 260 -3.07 -6.96 -26.44
N ALA A 261 -2.51 -7.17 -25.24
CA ALA A 261 -2.48 -6.18 -24.18
C ALA A 261 -1.62 -4.95 -24.55
N GLN A 262 -0.47 -5.15 -25.20
CA GLN A 262 0.37 -4.05 -25.68
C GLN A 262 -0.36 -3.24 -26.75
N LYS A 263 -0.99 -3.89 -27.72
CA LYS A 263 -1.79 -3.22 -28.77
C LYS A 263 -2.96 -2.42 -28.15
N ARG A 264 -3.67 -2.99 -27.17
CA ARG A 264 -4.73 -2.27 -26.44
C ARG A 264 -4.21 -1.02 -25.75
N ALA A 265 -3.08 -1.12 -25.02
CA ALA A 265 -2.48 0.01 -24.33
C ALA A 265 -2.05 1.13 -25.28
N VAL A 266 -1.49 0.80 -26.44
CA VAL A 266 -1.15 1.76 -27.49
C VAL A 266 -2.41 2.41 -28.07
N SER A 267 -3.44 1.63 -28.39
CA SER A 267 -4.71 2.13 -28.92
C SER A 267 -5.42 3.10 -27.96
N ASP A 268 -5.42 2.79 -26.65
CA ASP A 268 -5.97 3.67 -25.63
C ASP A 268 -5.24 5.00 -25.58
N ALA A 269 -3.90 4.98 -25.58
CA ALA A 269 -3.08 6.18 -25.52
C ALA A 269 -3.20 7.02 -26.82
N VAL A 270 -3.23 6.38 -27.99
CA VAL A 270 -3.44 7.07 -29.29
C VAL A 270 -4.80 7.77 -29.31
N ARG A 271 -5.86 7.12 -28.82
CA ARG A 271 -7.19 7.73 -28.72
C ARG A 271 -7.19 8.98 -27.85
N ASP A 272 -6.46 8.94 -26.72
CA ASP A 272 -6.29 10.13 -25.88
C ASP A 272 -5.56 11.25 -26.59
N MET A 273 -4.46 10.95 -27.31
CA MET A 273 -3.65 11.93 -28.06
C MET A 273 -4.44 12.57 -29.21
N GLN A 274 -5.44 11.87 -29.77
CA GLN A 274 -6.34 12.38 -30.80
C GLN A 274 -7.47 13.24 -30.24
N SER A 275 -7.83 13.08 -28.94
CA SER A 275 -9.04 13.65 -28.34
C SER A 275 -9.03 15.18 -28.21
N GLY A 276 -7.90 15.86 -28.48
CA GLY A 276 -7.72 17.29 -28.21
C GLY A 276 -7.58 17.66 -26.74
N LYS A 277 -7.48 16.66 -25.86
CA LYS A 277 -7.18 16.80 -24.40
C LYS A 277 -5.78 16.31 -24.14
N ALA A 278 -5.10 16.90 -23.14
CA ALA A 278 -3.81 16.39 -22.72
C ALA A 278 -3.96 14.99 -22.12
N MET A 279 -3.34 13.98 -22.77
CA MET A 279 -3.27 12.63 -22.22
C MET A 279 -2.52 12.64 -20.90
N ASN A 280 -3.04 12.00 -19.87
CA ASN A 280 -2.35 11.73 -18.63
C ASN A 280 -2.60 10.25 -18.26
N ARG A 281 -1.71 9.35 -18.71
CA ARG A 281 -1.97 7.90 -18.70
C ARG A 281 -0.86 7.12 -18.01
N LEU A 282 -1.27 6.19 -17.12
CA LEU A 282 -0.41 5.18 -16.53
C LEU A 282 -0.48 3.88 -17.34
N VAL A 283 0.65 3.42 -17.83
CA VAL A 283 0.81 2.05 -18.36
C VAL A 283 1.44 1.18 -17.29
N GLN A 284 0.65 0.28 -16.77
CA GLN A 284 1.02 -0.66 -15.73
C GLN A 284 1.18 -2.06 -16.29
N GLY A 285 2.23 -2.77 -15.87
CA GLY A 285 2.45 -4.15 -16.28
C GLY A 285 3.61 -4.76 -15.54
N ASP A 286 3.65 -6.06 -15.48
CA ASP A 286 4.72 -6.79 -14.79
C ASP A 286 6.11 -6.49 -15.35
N VAL A 287 7.16 -6.84 -14.61
CA VAL A 287 8.54 -6.71 -15.07
C VAL A 287 8.72 -7.52 -16.36
N GLY A 288 9.15 -6.84 -17.44
CA GLY A 288 9.33 -7.47 -18.75
C GLY A 288 8.05 -7.70 -19.57
N SER A 289 6.92 -7.08 -19.21
CA SER A 289 5.69 -7.08 -20.03
C SER A 289 5.78 -6.28 -21.33
N GLY A 290 6.89 -5.56 -21.55
CA GLY A 290 7.15 -4.78 -22.76
C GLY A 290 6.56 -3.36 -22.75
N LYS A 291 6.49 -2.70 -21.59
CA LYS A 291 6.06 -1.30 -21.47
C LYS A 291 6.87 -0.35 -22.36
N THR A 292 8.17 -0.61 -22.55
CA THR A 292 9.06 0.17 -23.44
C THR A 292 8.60 0.13 -24.89
N LEU A 293 7.95 -0.96 -25.35
CA LEU A 293 7.36 -1.04 -26.69
C LEU A 293 6.20 -0.06 -26.84
N VAL A 294 5.34 0.06 -25.83
CA VAL A 294 4.23 1.03 -25.83
C VAL A 294 4.79 2.45 -25.92
N ALA A 295 5.83 2.74 -25.12
CA ALA A 295 6.53 4.03 -25.19
C ALA A 295 7.10 4.31 -26.61
N ALA A 296 7.77 3.33 -27.21
CA ALA A 296 8.32 3.44 -28.57
C ALA A 296 7.23 3.74 -29.62
N ALA A 297 6.09 3.05 -29.54
CA ALA A 297 4.96 3.26 -30.43
C ALA A 297 4.40 4.69 -30.33
N LEU A 298 4.30 5.24 -29.11
CA LEU A 298 3.79 6.60 -28.89
C LEU A 298 4.82 7.68 -29.30
N VAL A 299 6.11 7.43 -29.09
CA VAL A 299 7.18 8.30 -29.62
C VAL A 299 7.13 8.35 -31.14
N TRP A 300 7.02 7.19 -31.80
CA TRP A 300 6.84 7.11 -33.25
C TRP A 300 5.59 7.89 -33.72
N TYR A 301 4.47 7.74 -32.99
CA TYR A 301 3.23 8.43 -33.29
C TYR A 301 3.35 9.97 -33.18
N ALA A 302 4.01 10.46 -32.13
CA ALA A 302 4.30 11.88 -31.93
C ALA A 302 5.23 12.42 -33.02
N TRP A 303 6.27 11.69 -33.39
CA TRP A 303 7.18 12.03 -34.46
C TRP A 303 6.50 12.14 -35.83
N LYS A 304 5.63 11.19 -36.18
CA LYS A 304 4.82 11.25 -37.43
C LYS A 304 3.92 12.50 -37.47
N ASN A 305 3.58 13.04 -36.31
CA ASN A 305 2.84 14.30 -36.19
C ASN A 305 3.73 15.55 -36.13
N GLY A 306 5.05 15.41 -36.24
CA GLY A 306 6.03 16.53 -36.25
C GLY A 306 6.41 17.04 -34.86
N TYR A 307 6.23 16.25 -33.81
CA TYR A 307 6.50 16.61 -32.43
C TYR A 307 7.66 15.83 -31.83
N ALA A 308 8.36 16.48 -30.90
CA ALA A 308 9.42 15.87 -30.11
C ALA A 308 8.85 15.19 -28.84
N SER A 309 9.61 14.21 -28.36
CA SER A 309 9.31 13.45 -27.15
C SER A 309 10.47 13.50 -26.15
N ALA A 310 10.15 13.48 -24.84
CA ALA A 310 11.12 13.35 -23.77
C ALA A 310 10.85 12.06 -22.97
N PHE A 311 11.89 11.24 -22.77
CA PHE A 311 11.82 10.01 -22.00
C PHE A 311 12.73 10.11 -20.77
N MET A 312 12.14 10.01 -19.59
CA MET A 312 12.84 10.11 -18.33
C MET A 312 12.99 8.74 -17.66
N ALA A 313 14.23 8.42 -17.30
CA ALA A 313 14.59 7.24 -16.53
C ALA A 313 15.17 7.64 -15.16
N PRO A 314 14.94 6.85 -14.09
CA PRO A 314 15.37 7.19 -12.73
C PRO A 314 16.89 7.15 -12.54
N THR A 315 17.60 6.38 -13.35
CA THR A 315 19.07 6.23 -13.27
C THR A 315 19.73 6.29 -14.64
N GLU A 316 21.03 6.58 -14.66
CA GLU A 316 21.81 6.62 -15.90
C GLU A 316 21.89 5.26 -16.60
N ILE A 317 21.96 4.18 -15.82
CA ILE A 317 22.00 2.81 -16.36
C ILE A 317 20.72 2.54 -17.14
N LEU A 318 19.57 2.88 -16.56
CA LEU A 318 18.28 2.74 -17.25
C LEU A 318 18.15 3.67 -18.45
N ALA A 319 18.63 4.92 -18.34
CA ALA A 319 18.64 5.85 -19.46
C ALA A 319 19.47 5.29 -20.63
N ASN A 320 20.62 4.69 -20.36
CA ASN A 320 21.43 4.03 -21.39
C ASN A 320 20.72 2.82 -22.01
N GLN A 321 20.11 1.96 -21.18
CA GLN A 321 19.37 0.80 -21.65
C GLN A 321 18.16 1.19 -22.52
N HIS A 322 17.39 2.21 -22.08
CA HIS A 322 16.28 2.73 -22.88
C HIS A 322 16.77 3.37 -24.18
N PHE A 323 17.92 4.08 -24.14
CA PHE A 323 18.52 4.66 -25.34
C PHE A 323 18.84 3.58 -26.38
N GLU A 324 19.48 2.47 -26.00
CA GLU A 324 19.78 1.37 -26.91
C GLU A 324 18.51 0.70 -27.43
N THR A 325 17.57 0.38 -26.52
CA THR A 325 16.30 -0.29 -26.88
C THR A 325 15.45 0.56 -27.83
N LEU A 326 15.21 1.84 -27.47
CA LEU A 326 14.40 2.75 -28.29
C LEU A 326 15.10 3.10 -29.60
N SER A 327 16.42 3.22 -29.60
CA SER A 327 17.20 3.40 -30.84
C SER A 327 17.02 2.20 -31.79
N GLY A 328 17.01 0.97 -31.27
CA GLY A 328 16.75 -0.22 -32.07
C GLY A 328 15.40 -0.21 -32.76
N PHE A 329 14.35 0.26 -32.07
CA PHE A 329 12.99 0.33 -32.63
C PHE A 329 12.74 1.53 -33.55
N LEU A 330 13.39 2.69 -33.30
CA LEU A 330 12.99 3.96 -33.90
C LEU A 330 13.96 4.48 -34.98
N LYS A 331 15.26 4.16 -34.89
CA LYS A 331 16.24 4.54 -35.93
C LYS A 331 15.90 4.03 -37.33
N PRO A 332 15.31 2.83 -37.52
CA PRO A 332 14.90 2.41 -38.88
C PRO A 332 13.92 3.36 -39.57
N PHE A 333 13.19 4.18 -38.81
CA PHE A 333 12.30 5.21 -39.35
C PHE A 333 12.97 6.56 -39.56
N GLY A 334 14.24 6.70 -39.16
CA GLY A 334 14.99 7.95 -39.30
C GLY A 334 14.87 8.94 -38.14
N LEU A 335 14.33 8.51 -36.97
CA LEU A 335 14.27 9.37 -35.78
C LEU A 335 15.67 9.72 -35.27
N ARG A 336 15.87 10.97 -34.92
CA ARG A 336 17.10 11.51 -34.32
C ARG A 336 16.95 11.46 -32.80
N ILE A 337 17.75 10.62 -32.17
CA ILE A 337 17.62 10.29 -30.73
C ILE A 337 18.86 10.81 -30.01
N GLY A 338 18.64 11.70 -29.03
CA GLY A 338 19.66 12.21 -28.13
C GLY A 338 19.61 11.60 -26.75
N LYS A 339 20.72 11.75 -26.01
CA LYS A 339 20.83 11.33 -24.61
C LYS A 339 21.38 12.46 -23.76
N LEU A 340 20.81 12.68 -22.54
CA LEU A 340 21.26 13.69 -21.59
C LEU A 340 21.32 13.11 -20.19
N THR A 341 22.53 12.83 -19.67
CA THR A 341 22.78 12.23 -18.36
C THR A 341 23.80 13.02 -17.53
N GLY A 342 23.86 12.74 -16.23
CA GLY A 342 24.75 13.45 -15.31
C GLY A 342 26.23 13.27 -15.62
N SER A 343 26.65 12.07 -16.06
CA SER A 343 28.05 11.69 -16.33
C SER A 343 28.64 12.29 -17.63
N MET A 344 27.81 12.86 -18.50
CA MET A 344 28.28 13.50 -19.74
C MET A 344 29.14 14.73 -19.44
N THR A 345 30.14 14.99 -20.31
CA THR A 345 30.99 16.19 -20.20
C THR A 345 30.17 17.46 -20.44
N ALA A 346 30.64 18.58 -19.91
CA ALA A 346 29.98 19.88 -20.12
C ALA A 346 29.83 20.25 -21.61
N LYS A 347 30.81 19.86 -22.46
CA LYS A 347 30.76 20.05 -23.91
C LYS A 347 29.62 19.24 -24.53
N GLN A 348 29.55 17.94 -24.26
CA GLN A 348 28.50 17.08 -24.79
C GLN A 348 27.09 17.51 -24.33
N LYS A 349 26.94 17.92 -23.05
CA LYS A 349 25.66 18.44 -22.56
C LYS A 349 25.22 19.69 -23.31
N ARG A 350 26.16 20.61 -23.60
CA ARG A 350 25.88 21.86 -24.35
C ARG A 350 25.50 21.57 -25.80
N GLU A 351 26.17 20.63 -26.46
CA GLU A 351 25.85 20.21 -27.82
C GLU A 351 24.43 19.63 -27.91
N VAL A 352 24.10 18.65 -27.08
CA VAL A 352 22.76 18.02 -27.04
C VAL A 352 21.67 19.04 -26.72
N LYS A 353 21.92 19.99 -25.79
CA LYS A 353 20.94 21.03 -25.46
C LYS A 353 20.73 21.99 -26.65
N ALA A 354 21.77 22.34 -27.39
CA ALA A 354 21.65 23.15 -28.58
C ALA A 354 20.86 22.44 -29.70
N GLU A 355 21.14 21.17 -29.96
CA GLU A 355 20.39 20.34 -30.91
C GLU A 355 18.91 20.24 -30.54
N LEU A 356 18.61 20.10 -29.23
CA LEU A 356 17.25 20.03 -28.73
C LEU A 356 16.49 21.35 -28.91
N ALA A 357 17.11 22.47 -28.56
CA ALA A 357 16.56 23.81 -28.75
C ALA A 357 16.39 24.17 -30.26
N ALA A 358 17.27 23.69 -31.12
CA ALA A 358 17.16 23.84 -32.58
C ALA A 358 16.01 22.95 -33.17
N GLY A 359 15.55 21.94 -32.45
CA GLY A 359 14.57 20.96 -32.93
C GLY A 359 15.17 19.91 -33.86
N GLU A 360 16.46 19.64 -33.69
CA GLU A 360 17.19 18.62 -34.43
C GLU A 360 17.07 17.23 -33.81
N LEU A 361 16.52 17.12 -32.59
CA LEU A 361 16.22 15.86 -31.91
C LEU A 361 14.72 15.60 -31.85
N ASP A 362 14.32 14.39 -32.19
CA ASP A 362 12.94 13.92 -32.18
C ASP A 362 12.59 13.20 -30.87
N LEU A 363 13.61 12.59 -30.22
CA LEU A 363 13.51 11.99 -28.90
C LEU A 363 14.76 12.31 -28.08
N ILE A 364 14.55 12.78 -26.86
CA ILE A 364 15.61 12.91 -25.86
C ILE A 364 15.37 11.95 -24.70
N ILE A 365 16.38 11.17 -24.32
CA ILE A 365 16.35 10.22 -23.23
C ILE A 365 17.33 10.67 -22.15
N GLY A 366 16.91 10.72 -20.90
CA GLY A 366 17.80 11.15 -19.83
C GLY A 366 17.29 10.91 -18.43
N THR A 367 18.02 11.48 -17.48
CA THR A 367 17.66 11.46 -16.07
C THR A 367 17.11 12.84 -15.64
N HIS A 368 17.19 13.16 -14.35
CA HIS A 368 16.84 14.50 -13.83
C HIS A 368 17.48 15.68 -14.56
N ALA A 369 18.55 15.46 -15.34
CA ALA A 369 19.16 16.49 -16.17
C ALA A 369 18.19 17.10 -17.20
N LEU A 370 17.12 16.41 -17.58
CA LEU A 370 16.07 16.90 -18.47
C LEU A 370 15.22 18.04 -17.87
N PHE A 371 15.21 18.20 -16.53
CA PHE A 371 14.46 19.25 -15.83
C PHE A 371 15.23 20.57 -15.70
N SER A 372 16.55 20.56 -15.94
CA SER A 372 17.38 21.75 -15.76
C SER A 372 16.79 22.94 -16.51
N GLU A 373 16.78 24.12 -15.88
CA GLU A 373 16.15 25.33 -16.43
C GLU A 373 16.72 25.71 -17.81
N ASP A 374 17.97 25.39 -18.04
CA ASP A 374 18.72 25.62 -19.27
C ASP A 374 18.46 24.62 -20.41
N VAL A 375 17.48 23.68 -20.22
CA VAL A 375 17.04 22.79 -21.29
C VAL A 375 15.77 23.32 -21.92
N GLU A 376 15.86 23.70 -23.18
CA GLU A 376 14.72 24.20 -23.97
C GLU A 376 14.28 23.16 -25.00
N TYR A 377 12.96 23.07 -25.21
CA TYR A 377 12.35 22.16 -26.17
C TYR A 377 11.57 22.95 -27.19
N LYS A 378 11.79 22.70 -28.48
CA LYS A 378 11.11 23.44 -29.56
C LYS A 378 9.65 23.04 -29.71
N ASN A 379 9.35 21.74 -29.75
CA ASN A 379 8.00 21.19 -30.03
C ASN A 379 7.75 19.97 -29.17
N LEU A 380 7.88 20.09 -27.84
CA LEU A 380 7.65 18.96 -26.92
C LEU A 380 6.15 18.67 -26.80
N ALA A 381 5.70 17.50 -27.25
CA ALA A 381 4.30 17.09 -27.15
C ALA A 381 4.07 15.78 -26.37
N LEU A 382 5.13 15.00 -26.10
CA LEU A 382 5.02 13.76 -25.34
C LEU A 382 6.13 13.68 -24.28
N VAL A 383 5.71 13.46 -23.04
CA VAL A 383 6.60 13.23 -21.90
C VAL A 383 6.34 11.81 -21.38
N ILE A 384 7.40 11.01 -21.30
CA ILE A 384 7.36 9.65 -20.80
C ILE A 384 8.21 9.55 -19.53
N THR A 385 7.66 8.97 -18.46
CA THR A 385 8.38 8.74 -17.21
C THR A 385 8.34 7.26 -16.84
N ASP A 386 9.51 6.67 -16.59
CA ASP A 386 9.62 5.29 -16.11
C ASP A 386 9.79 5.24 -14.59
N GLU A 387 9.16 4.26 -13.91
CA GLU A 387 9.24 4.06 -12.45
C GLU A 387 8.86 5.30 -11.63
N GLN A 388 7.65 5.82 -11.82
CA GLN A 388 7.13 7.07 -11.25
C GLN A 388 7.37 7.24 -9.74
N HIS A 389 7.27 6.17 -8.94
CA HIS A 389 7.39 6.22 -7.47
C HIS A 389 8.78 6.66 -6.97
N ARG A 390 9.76 6.78 -7.86
CA ARG A 390 11.11 7.29 -7.56
C ARG A 390 11.30 8.77 -7.83
N PHE A 391 10.27 9.45 -8.37
CA PHE A 391 10.31 10.88 -8.68
C PHE A 391 9.34 11.66 -7.80
N GLY A 392 9.76 12.83 -7.32
CA GLY A 392 8.88 13.77 -6.63
C GLY A 392 7.84 14.39 -7.58
N VAL A 393 6.66 14.72 -7.07
CA VAL A 393 5.57 15.40 -7.82
C VAL A 393 6.09 16.67 -8.50
N ASN A 394 6.93 17.46 -7.82
CA ASN A 394 7.50 18.70 -8.32
C ASN A 394 8.41 18.51 -9.56
N GLN A 395 9.15 17.41 -9.64
CA GLN A 395 10.05 17.13 -10.76
C GLN A 395 9.27 16.85 -12.05
N ARG A 396 8.17 16.10 -11.95
CA ARG A 396 7.27 15.83 -13.08
C ARG A 396 6.60 17.10 -13.57
N SER A 397 6.09 17.92 -12.67
CA SER A 397 5.46 19.20 -12.99
C SER A 397 6.42 20.13 -13.75
N SER A 398 7.71 20.15 -13.36
CA SER A 398 8.74 20.94 -14.04
C SER A 398 9.00 20.50 -15.48
N LEU A 399 8.92 19.19 -15.81
CA LEU A 399 9.08 18.74 -17.20
C LEU A 399 7.82 19.01 -18.04
N ILE A 400 6.65 18.84 -17.46
CA ILE A 400 5.37 19.12 -18.11
C ILE A 400 5.27 20.62 -18.46
N SER A 401 5.77 21.51 -17.59
CA SER A 401 5.74 22.96 -17.81
C SER A 401 6.67 23.45 -18.93
N LYS A 402 7.58 22.60 -19.43
CA LYS A 402 8.48 22.92 -20.56
C LYS A 402 7.83 22.79 -21.96
N GLY A 403 6.63 22.18 -22.03
CA GLY A 403 5.83 22.09 -23.25
C GLY A 403 4.51 22.84 -23.12
N GLU A 404 3.89 23.16 -24.25
CA GLU A 404 2.53 23.71 -24.29
C GLU A 404 1.51 22.59 -24.04
N LYS A 405 1.36 22.13 -22.78
CA LYS A 405 0.45 21.04 -22.36
C LYS A 405 0.72 19.71 -23.06
N PRO A 406 1.91 19.13 -22.89
CA PRO A 406 2.28 17.88 -23.51
C PRO A 406 1.43 16.72 -22.99
N HIS A 407 1.29 15.67 -23.79
CA HIS A 407 0.78 14.38 -23.35
C HIS A 407 1.77 13.73 -22.38
N VAL A 408 1.27 13.08 -21.33
CA VAL A 408 2.08 12.43 -20.31
C VAL A 408 1.78 10.94 -20.28
N LEU A 409 2.82 10.15 -20.44
CA LEU A 409 2.80 8.70 -20.22
C LEU A 409 3.64 8.35 -19.02
N VAL A 410 3.05 7.70 -18.06
CA VAL A 410 3.73 7.15 -16.89
C VAL A 410 3.81 5.65 -17.01
N MET A 411 4.98 5.05 -16.72
CA MET A 411 5.15 3.61 -16.71
C MET A 411 5.48 3.12 -15.30
N SER A 412 4.90 2.00 -14.90
CA SER A 412 5.23 1.34 -13.63
C SER A 412 5.41 -0.16 -13.81
N ALA A 413 6.49 -0.70 -13.26
CA ALA A 413 6.75 -2.13 -13.18
C ALA A 413 6.24 -2.76 -11.88
N THR A 414 5.71 -1.96 -10.93
CA THR A 414 5.01 -2.50 -9.79
C THR A 414 3.56 -2.79 -10.17
N PRO A 415 3.16 -4.04 -10.27
CA PRO A 415 1.75 -4.36 -10.45
C PRO A 415 1.01 -3.98 -9.15
N ILE A 416 0.14 -2.99 -9.24
CA ILE A 416 -0.77 -2.57 -8.15
C ILE A 416 -2.16 -3.04 -8.58
N PRO A 417 -2.99 -3.59 -7.70
CA PRO A 417 -4.37 -3.93 -8.05
C PRO A 417 -5.05 -2.75 -8.76
N ARG A 418 -5.74 -3.02 -9.87
CA ARG A 418 -6.31 -1.98 -10.75
C ARG A 418 -7.19 -0.99 -9.99
N THR A 419 -7.99 -1.49 -9.07
CA THR A 419 -8.87 -0.69 -8.20
C THR A 419 -8.09 0.25 -7.29
N LEU A 420 -6.97 -0.23 -6.73
CA LEU A 420 -6.10 0.57 -5.89
C LEU A 420 -5.29 1.60 -6.70
N ALA A 421 -4.87 1.23 -7.89
CA ALA A 421 -4.18 2.14 -8.81
C ALA A 421 -5.05 3.36 -9.18
N LEU A 422 -6.37 3.16 -9.35
CA LEU A 422 -7.33 4.25 -9.58
C LEU A 422 -7.47 5.22 -8.41
N ILE A 423 -7.17 4.78 -7.18
CA ILE A 423 -7.17 5.64 -5.99
C ILE A 423 -5.84 6.39 -5.88
N ILE A 424 -4.72 5.67 -6.01
CA ILE A 424 -3.37 6.22 -5.85
C ILE A 424 -3.05 7.24 -6.94
N TYR A 425 -3.52 6.96 -8.16
CA TYR A 425 -3.25 7.74 -9.36
C TYR A 425 -4.54 8.31 -9.96
N GLY A 426 -5.42 8.84 -9.12
CA GLY A 426 -6.78 9.23 -9.47
C GLY A 426 -6.90 10.24 -10.62
N ASP A 427 -5.83 10.96 -10.92
CA ASP A 427 -5.70 11.89 -12.06
C ASP A 427 -5.26 11.20 -13.37
N LEU A 428 -4.83 9.91 -13.31
CA LEU A 428 -4.34 9.17 -14.47
C LEU A 428 -5.41 8.23 -15.06
N ASP A 429 -5.42 8.10 -16.38
CA ASP A 429 -6.05 6.97 -17.06
C ASP A 429 -5.15 5.75 -17.00
N ILE A 430 -5.71 4.56 -16.84
CA ILE A 430 -4.90 3.35 -16.61
C ILE A 430 -5.09 2.37 -17.77
N SER A 431 -3.96 1.95 -18.36
CA SER A 431 -3.87 0.79 -19.26
C SER A 431 -3.02 -0.30 -18.61
N VAL A 432 -3.55 -1.51 -18.55
CA VAL A 432 -2.88 -2.67 -17.94
C VAL A 432 -2.36 -3.59 -19.02
N ILE A 433 -1.08 -3.96 -18.93
CA ILE A 433 -0.47 -5.01 -19.74
C ILE A 433 -0.45 -6.29 -18.89
N ASP A 434 -1.47 -7.09 -19.06
CA ASP A 434 -1.73 -8.36 -18.34
C ASP A 434 -1.26 -9.60 -19.10
N GLU A 435 -0.59 -9.42 -20.24
CA GLU A 435 -0.01 -10.46 -21.06
C GLU A 435 1.52 -10.34 -21.09
N MET A 436 2.21 -11.48 -20.99
CA MET A 436 3.67 -11.54 -21.18
C MET A 436 4.03 -11.77 -22.64
N PRO A 437 5.11 -11.16 -23.13
CA PRO A 437 5.62 -11.47 -24.48
C PRO A 437 5.93 -12.95 -24.66
N PRO A 438 5.71 -13.51 -25.87
CA PRO A 438 6.06 -14.89 -26.17
C PRO A 438 7.57 -15.13 -25.97
N GLY A 439 7.92 -16.33 -25.50
CA GLY A 439 9.32 -16.75 -25.27
C GLY A 439 9.85 -16.47 -23.86
N ARG A 440 9.15 -15.71 -23.02
CA ARG A 440 9.57 -15.51 -21.63
C ARG A 440 9.30 -16.76 -20.80
N GLN A 441 10.36 -17.27 -20.15
CA GLN A 441 10.25 -18.46 -19.30
C GLN A 441 9.75 -18.11 -17.89
N LYS A 442 8.99 -19.04 -17.30
CA LYS A 442 8.61 -18.95 -15.89
C LYS A 442 9.85 -19.17 -15.01
N VAL A 443 9.97 -18.37 -13.96
CA VAL A 443 11.03 -18.51 -12.97
C VAL A 443 10.56 -19.47 -11.87
N ASP A 444 11.26 -20.61 -11.71
CA ASP A 444 10.97 -21.54 -10.63
C ASP A 444 11.43 -20.92 -9.29
N THR A 445 10.49 -20.74 -8.36
CA THR A 445 10.76 -20.07 -7.09
C THR A 445 10.70 -21.07 -5.94
N PHE A 446 11.73 -21.06 -5.08
CA PHE A 446 11.86 -21.93 -3.91
C PHE A 446 12.08 -21.09 -2.66
N ALA A 447 11.44 -21.48 -1.55
CA ALA A 447 11.73 -20.95 -0.23
C ALA A 447 12.45 -22.04 0.57
N VAL A 448 13.63 -21.72 1.10
CA VAL A 448 14.51 -22.65 1.79
C VAL A 448 15.09 -22.05 3.06
N THR A 449 15.51 -22.90 3.98
CA THR A 449 16.25 -22.49 5.18
C THR A 449 17.77 -22.56 4.93
N GLU A 450 18.55 -21.99 5.84
CA GLU A 450 20.02 -22.03 5.80
C GLU A 450 20.57 -23.47 5.73
N SER A 451 19.83 -24.46 6.23
CA SER A 451 20.20 -25.88 6.16
C SER A 451 20.42 -26.39 4.72
N TYR A 452 19.85 -25.71 3.72
CA TYR A 452 20.03 -26.03 2.30
C TYR A 452 21.28 -25.39 1.67
N ARG A 453 22.09 -24.63 2.42
CA ARG A 453 23.27 -23.88 1.91
C ARG A 453 24.22 -24.73 1.09
N THR A 454 24.57 -25.94 1.55
CA THR A 454 25.48 -26.84 0.82
C THR A 454 24.94 -27.24 -0.56
N ARG A 455 23.63 -27.53 -0.64
CA ARG A 455 22.95 -27.83 -1.90
C ARG A 455 22.92 -26.64 -2.84
N LEU A 456 22.61 -25.45 -2.26
CA LEU A 456 22.55 -24.19 -3.00
C LEU A 456 23.92 -23.85 -3.61
N ASN A 457 25.01 -24.01 -2.83
CA ASN A 457 26.38 -23.80 -3.33
C ASN A 457 26.74 -24.80 -4.44
N GLY A 458 26.31 -26.06 -4.34
CA GLY A 458 26.46 -27.04 -5.41
C GLY A 458 25.72 -26.64 -6.69
N PHE A 459 24.52 -26.04 -6.53
CA PHE A 459 23.71 -25.55 -7.64
C PHE A 459 24.33 -24.32 -8.33
N ILE A 460 24.86 -23.35 -7.54
CA ILE A 460 25.65 -22.23 -8.07
C ILE A 460 26.79 -22.74 -8.95
N ARG A 461 27.60 -23.69 -8.42
CA ARG A 461 28.74 -24.27 -9.18
C ARG A 461 28.31 -24.87 -10.50
N LYS A 462 27.20 -25.62 -10.50
CA LYS A 462 26.65 -26.22 -11.71
C LYS A 462 26.26 -25.15 -12.74
N LEU A 463 25.49 -24.15 -12.36
CA LEU A 463 25.02 -23.10 -13.28
C LEU A 463 26.18 -22.27 -13.83
N VAL A 464 27.18 -21.93 -13.02
CA VAL A 464 28.35 -21.19 -13.49
C VAL A 464 29.20 -22.05 -14.42
N SER A 465 29.32 -23.36 -14.16
CA SER A 465 30.01 -24.27 -15.09
C SER A 465 29.30 -24.42 -16.45
N GLU A 466 28.00 -24.15 -16.50
CA GLU A 466 27.20 -24.06 -17.72
C GLU A 466 27.29 -22.64 -18.37
N GLY A 467 28.16 -21.75 -17.86
CA GLY A 467 28.36 -20.40 -18.34
C GLY A 467 27.27 -19.40 -17.91
N ARG A 468 26.50 -19.72 -16.85
CA ARG A 468 25.43 -18.85 -16.33
C ARG A 468 25.93 -17.97 -15.18
N GLN A 469 25.25 -16.85 -15.01
CA GLN A 469 25.56 -15.87 -13.96
C GLN A 469 24.53 -15.93 -12.82
N VAL A 470 24.95 -15.51 -11.64
CA VAL A 470 24.16 -15.58 -10.40
C VAL A 470 24.07 -14.20 -9.73
N PHE A 471 22.86 -13.82 -9.36
CA PHE A 471 22.60 -12.72 -8.44
C PHE A 471 22.42 -13.22 -7.01
N VAL A 472 23.04 -12.54 -6.06
CA VAL A 472 22.82 -12.75 -4.62
C VAL A 472 22.45 -11.40 -4.01
N VAL A 473 21.27 -11.30 -3.41
CA VAL A 473 20.74 -10.06 -2.82
C VAL A 473 20.66 -10.20 -1.31
N CYS A 474 21.35 -9.31 -0.61
CA CYS A 474 21.30 -9.20 0.85
C CYS A 474 20.45 -7.99 1.27
N PRO A 475 19.77 -8.03 2.43
CA PRO A 475 19.01 -6.88 2.92
C PRO A 475 19.96 -5.70 3.20
N MET A 476 19.43 -4.49 3.01
CA MET A 476 20.13 -3.26 3.40
C MET A 476 20.05 -3.12 4.92
N ILE A 477 21.15 -2.83 5.55
CA ILE A 477 21.26 -2.63 6.99
C ILE A 477 21.54 -1.16 7.24
N GLU A 478 20.73 -0.51 8.06
CA GLU A 478 20.96 0.87 8.49
C GLU A 478 22.11 0.93 9.52
N GLU A 479 22.91 2.01 9.51
CA GLU A 479 24.12 2.15 10.32
C GLU A 479 23.90 2.11 11.84
N ASN A 480 22.65 2.25 12.29
CA ASN A 480 22.26 2.31 13.72
C ASN A 480 21.55 1.05 14.23
N GLU A 481 21.36 0.02 13.40
CA GLU A 481 20.79 -1.24 13.87
C GLU A 481 21.89 -2.19 14.33
N GLU A 482 21.83 -2.65 15.57
CA GLU A 482 22.60 -3.81 16.02
C GLU A 482 22.18 -5.02 15.17
N LEU A 483 23.12 -5.54 14.38
CA LEU A 483 22.91 -6.69 13.52
C LEU A 483 22.45 -7.89 14.36
N PRO A 484 21.26 -8.47 14.07
CA PRO A 484 20.98 -9.79 14.59
C PRO A 484 22.08 -10.77 14.14
N PRO A 485 22.48 -11.72 15.00
CA PRO A 485 23.65 -12.59 14.77
C PRO A 485 23.62 -13.38 13.45
N ASN A 486 22.48 -13.47 12.79
CA ASN A 486 22.28 -14.25 11.55
C ASN A 486 22.20 -13.37 10.28
N VAL A 487 22.45 -12.07 10.35
CA VAL A 487 22.36 -11.17 9.18
C VAL A 487 23.74 -10.67 8.80
N LYS A 488 24.23 -11.05 7.61
CA LYS A 488 25.52 -10.63 7.07
C LYS A 488 25.36 -9.45 6.12
N SER A 489 26.34 -8.55 6.14
CA SER A 489 26.42 -7.50 5.13
C SER A 489 26.73 -8.09 3.74
N ALA A 490 26.34 -7.37 2.68
CA ALA A 490 26.64 -7.82 1.32
C ALA A 490 28.15 -8.02 1.08
N GLN A 491 29.00 -7.21 1.72
CA GLN A 491 30.46 -7.32 1.62
C GLN A 491 31.00 -8.59 2.29
N GLU A 492 30.53 -8.90 3.51
CA GLU A 492 30.91 -10.12 4.23
C GLU A 492 30.47 -11.36 3.46
N HIS A 493 29.24 -11.35 2.95
CA HIS A 493 28.70 -12.45 2.17
C HIS A 493 29.48 -12.66 0.86
N ALA A 494 29.85 -11.57 0.16
CA ALA A 494 30.69 -11.65 -1.03
C ALA A 494 32.09 -12.22 -0.71
N ALA A 495 32.71 -11.83 0.41
CA ALA A 495 34.00 -12.35 0.84
C ALA A 495 33.93 -13.85 1.17
N GLU A 496 32.84 -14.31 1.80
CA GLU A 496 32.62 -15.73 2.08
C GLU A 496 32.42 -16.55 0.79
N LEU A 497 31.60 -16.05 -0.15
CA LEU A 497 31.42 -16.70 -1.44
C LEU A 497 32.71 -16.77 -2.25
N GLN A 498 33.55 -15.72 -2.23
CA GLN A 498 34.85 -15.74 -2.89
C GLN A 498 35.80 -16.79 -2.26
N LYS A 499 35.77 -16.98 -0.93
CA LYS A 499 36.53 -18.04 -0.26
C LYS A 499 36.02 -19.45 -0.64
N TYR A 500 34.68 -19.59 -0.72
CA TYR A 500 34.06 -20.86 -1.07
C TYR A 500 34.25 -21.25 -2.56
N PHE A 501 34.30 -20.24 -3.42
CA PHE A 501 34.47 -20.36 -4.87
C PHE A 501 35.74 -19.65 -5.35
N PRO A 502 36.94 -20.14 -5.04
CA PRO A 502 38.19 -19.42 -5.36
C PRO A 502 38.44 -19.25 -6.87
N ASN A 503 37.83 -20.09 -7.70
CA ASN A 503 37.98 -20.05 -9.17
C ASN A 503 36.89 -19.20 -9.86
N LEU A 504 35.89 -18.67 -9.14
CA LEU A 504 34.84 -17.84 -9.69
C LEU A 504 35.09 -16.37 -9.35
N LYS A 505 34.68 -15.50 -10.24
CA LYS A 505 34.76 -14.05 -10.03
C LYS A 505 33.53 -13.56 -9.30
N VAL A 506 33.68 -13.18 -8.01
CA VAL A 506 32.62 -12.62 -7.19
C VAL A 506 32.82 -11.11 -7.06
N ALA A 507 31.81 -10.33 -7.35
CA ALA A 507 31.82 -8.89 -7.14
C ALA A 507 30.70 -8.45 -6.20
N CYS A 508 30.88 -7.28 -5.55
CA CYS A 508 29.89 -6.73 -4.62
C CYS A 508 29.49 -5.31 -5.03
N VAL A 509 28.16 -5.03 -5.06
CA VAL A 509 27.61 -3.71 -5.29
C VAL A 509 26.72 -3.30 -4.12
N HIS A 510 27.01 -2.15 -3.51
CA HIS A 510 26.23 -1.63 -2.38
C HIS A 510 26.08 -0.09 -2.42
N GLY A 511 25.22 0.46 -1.56
CA GLY A 511 24.86 1.87 -1.57
C GLY A 511 26.02 2.87 -1.45
N LYS A 512 27.06 2.51 -0.69
CA LYS A 512 28.23 3.36 -0.40
C LYS A 512 29.24 3.50 -1.56
N LEU A 513 29.16 2.67 -2.60
CA LEU A 513 30.04 2.79 -3.76
C LEU A 513 29.72 4.05 -4.57
N LYS A 514 30.72 4.67 -5.17
CA LYS A 514 30.56 5.79 -6.10
C LYS A 514 29.82 5.35 -7.36
N ALA A 515 29.03 6.23 -7.96
CA ALA A 515 28.24 5.91 -9.14
C ALA A 515 29.08 5.31 -10.30
N LYS A 516 30.31 5.81 -10.49
CA LYS A 516 31.25 5.30 -11.51
C LYS A 516 31.63 3.84 -11.25
N GLU A 517 32.02 3.53 -10.02
CA GLU A 517 32.39 2.15 -9.61
C GLU A 517 31.23 1.18 -9.76
N LYS A 518 30.02 1.60 -9.37
CA LYS A 518 28.80 0.80 -9.58
C LYS A 518 28.56 0.48 -11.04
N ASN A 519 28.71 1.49 -11.91
CA ASN A 519 28.53 1.33 -13.34
C ASN A 519 29.58 0.39 -13.94
N GLU A 520 30.84 0.50 -13.56
CA GLU A 520 31.92 -0.37 -14.03
C GLU A 520 31.67 -1.84 -13.65
N ILE A 521 31.32 -2.11 -12.38
CA ILE A 521 31.00 -3.48 -11.92
C ILE A 521 29.80 -4.03 -12.69
N MET A 522 28.74 -3.22 -12.86
CA MET A 522 27.55 -3.68 -13.57
C MET A 522 27.82 -3.94 -15.05
N GLN A 523 28.64 -3.12 -15.72
CA GLN A 523 29.05 -3.36 -17.11
C GLN A 523 29.85 -4.65 -17.22
N SER A 524 30.82 -4.90 -16.34
CA SER A 524 31.57 -6.16 -16.30
C SER A 524 30.67 -7.37 -16.02
N PHE A 525 29.64 -7.23 -15.20
CA PHE A 525 28.67 -8.31 -14.98
C PHE A 525 27.81 -8.56 -16.23
N VAL A 526 27.34 -7.52 -16.90
CA VAL A 526 26.60 -7.67 -18.18
C VAL A 526 27.47 -8.26 -19.28
N ALA A 527 28.77 -7.92 -19.33
CA ALA A 527 29.73 -8.47 -20.27
C ALA A 527 30.07 -9.97 -20.00
N GLY A 528 29.68 -10.52 -18.84
CA GLY A 528 29.99 -11.88 -18.46
C GLY A 528 31.36 -12.07 -17.79
N ASP A 529 32.04 -10.99 -17.45
CA ASP A 529 33.35 -11.02 -16.77
C ASP A 529 33.27 -11.39 -15.28
N ILE A 530 32.07 -11.32 -14.69
CA ILE A 530 31.77 -11.63 -13.29
C ILE A 530 30.73 -12.73 -13.26
N ASP A 531 30.99 -13.79 -12.49
CA ASP A 531 30.13 -14.97 -12.36
C ASP A 531 29.01 -14.78 -11.33
N ILE A 532 29.36 -14.18 -10.18
CA ILE A 532 28.44 -13.98 -9.07
C ILE A 532 28.45 -12.49 -8.66
N LEU A 533 27.29 -11.87 -8.71
CA LEU A 533 27.13 -10.51 -8.25
C LEU A 533 26.34 -10.47 -6.93
N VAL A 534 27.01 -10.09 -5.85
CA VAL A 534 26.38 -9.87 -4.55
C VAL A 534 25.98 -8.41 -4.44
N SER A 535 24.76 -8.13 -3.99
CA SER A 535 24.34 -6.75 -3.82
C SER A 535 23.35 -6.55 -2.69
N THR A 536 23.17 -5.30 -2.30
CA THR A 536 22.01 -4.85 -1.55
C THR A 536 20.85 -4.57 -2.53
N THR A 537 19.71 -4.04 -2.05
CA THR A 537 18.53 -3.67 -2.84
C THR A 537 18.79 -2.75 -4.04
N VAL A 538 20.03 -2.29 -4.25
CA VAL A 538 20.45 -1.45 -5.40
C VAL A 538 20.16 -2.10 -6.76
N ILE A 539 20.06 -3.44 -6.83
CA ILE A 539 19.69 -4.18 -8.06
C ILE A 539 18.18 -4.03 -8.43
N GLU A 540 17.36 -3.49 -7.57
CA GLU A 540 15.96 -3.16 -7.93
C GLU A 540 15.90 -2.26 -9.18
N VAL A 541 17.00 -1.59 -9.51
CA VAL A 541 17.09 -0.65 -10.63
C VAL A 541 17.47 -1.37 -11.93
N GLY A 542 16.49 -1.91 -12.60
CA GLY A 542 16.31 -2.00 -14.04
C GLY A 542 17.33 -2.70 -14.93
N VAL A 543 18.50 -3.15 -14.45
CA VAL A 543 19.53 -3.73 -15.33
C VAL A 543 19.11 -5.09 -15.87
N ASP A 544 19.15 -5.21 -17.19
CA ASP A 544 18.87 -6.46 -17.90
C ASP A 544 20.13 -7.28 -18.08
N VAL A 545 20.15 -8.51 -17.53
CA VAL A 545 21.25 -9.47 -17.70
C VAL A 545 20.66 -10.80 -18.16
N PRO A 546 20.53 -11.01 -19.50
CA PRO A 546 19.87 -12.20 -20.03
C PRO A 546 20.54 -13.52 -19.61
N ASN A 547 21.85 -13.50 -19.33
CA ASN A 547 22.61 -14.67 -18.91
C ASN A 547 22.48 -15.02 -17.42
N ALA A 548 21.86 -14.16 -16.60
CA ALA A 548 21.62 -14.43 -15.19
C ALA A 548 20.47 -15.43 -15.01
N ALA A 549 20.80 -16.67 -14.59
CA ALA A 549 19.84 -17.76 -14.46
C ALA A 549 19.41 -18.05 -13.00
N LEU A 550 20.08 -17.49 -12.01
CA LEU A 550 19.77 -17.71 -10.60
C LEU A 550 19.74 -16.39 -9.83
N MET A 551 18.64 -16.18 -9.10
CA MET A 551 18.50 -15.13 -8.10
C MET A 551 18.43 -15.78 -6.72
N ILE A 552 19.31 -15.40 -5.81
CA ILE A 552 19.28 -15.80 -4.41
C ILE A 552 18.96 -14.55 -3.58
N VAL A 553 17.96 -14.63 -2.72
CA VAL A 553 17.60 -13.55 -1.80
C VAL A 553 17.85 -14.04 -0.37
N GLU A 554 18.86 -13.47 0.26
CA GLU A 554 19.23 -13.77 1.65
C GLU A 554 18.30 -13.04 2.62
N ASN A 555 17.95 -13.70 3.74
CA ASN A 555 17.00 -13.16 4.73
C ASN A 555 15.74 -12.62 4.06
N ALA A 556 15.11 -13.43 3.22
CA ALA A 556 13.96 -13.04 2.38
C ALA A 556 12.76 -12.54 3.19
N ASP A 557 12.67 -12.87 4.47
CA ASP A 557 11.67 -12.36 5.43
C ASP A 557 11.75 -10.85 5.65
N ARG A 558 12.88 -10.21 5.36
CA ARG A 558 13.06 -8.75 5.47
C ARG A 558 12.60 -7.97 4.25
N PHE A 559 12.23 -8.65 3.17
CA PHE A 559 11.76 -8.02 1.94
C PHE A 559 10.23 -8.07 1.83
N GLY A 560 9.66 -7.03 1.24
CA GLY A 560 8.27 -7.03 0.84
C GLY A 560 8.00 -7.93 -0.36
N LEU A 561 6.76 -8.43 -0.51
CA LEU A 561 6.38 -9.26 -1.64
C LEU A 561 6.61 -8.57 -2.98
N SER A 562 6.28 -7.29 -3.08
CA SER A 562 6.53 -6.49 -4.30
C SER A 562 8.02 -6.39 -4.62
N GLN A 563 8.90 -6.23 -3.62
CA GLN A 563 10.36 -6.23 -3.80
C GLN A 563 10.88 -7.60 -4.25
N LEU A 564 10.44 -8.68 -3.58
CA LEU A 564 10.80 -10.05 -3.96
C LEU A 564 10.39 -10.35 -5.40
N HIS A 565 9.20 -9.87 -5.81
CA HIS A 565 8.72 -10.01 -7.18
C HIS A 565 9.58 -9.25 -8.19
N GLN A 566 9.95 -8.01 -7.89
CA GLN A 566 10.86 -7.22 -8.73
C GLN A 566 12.24 -7.86 -8.86
N LEU A 567 12.81 -8.39 -7.75
CA LEU A 567 14.08 -9.12 -7.76
C LEU A 567 13.98 -10.38 -8.60
N ARG A 568 12.93 -11.19 -8.42
CA ARG A 568 12.69 -12.38 -9.26
C ARG A 568 12.60 -12.03 -10.74
N GLY A 569 11.99 -10.90 -11.09
CA GLY A 569 11.88 -10.41 -12.46
C GLY A 569 13.22 -10.02 -13.12
N ARG A 570 14.35 -10.01 -12.37
CA ARG A 570 15.69 -9.75 -12.92
C ARG A 570 16.33 -10.98 -13.58
N VAL A 571 15.80 -12.16 -13.33
CA VAL A 571 16.15 -13.39 -14.03
C VAL A 571 15.00 -13.86 -14.93
N GLY A 572 15.22 -14.84 -15.79
CA GLY A 572 14.21 -15.34 -16.74
C GLY A 572 14.01 -14.45 -17.98
N ARG A 573 15.05 -13.71 -18.36
CA ARG A 573 15.03 -12.83 -19.54
C ARG A 573 15.74 -13.42 -20.76
N GLY A 574 16.48 -14.51 -20.57
CA GLY A 574 17.12 -15.28 -21.62
C GLY A 574 16.34 -16.54 -21.99
N GLU A 575 16.91 -17.34 -22.89
CA GLU A 575 16.32 -18.60 -23.35
C GLU A 575 16.46 -19.76 -22.33
N HIS A 576 17.25 -19.54 -21.27
CA HIS A 576 17.57 -20.54 -20.28
C HIS A 576 16.61 -20.55 -19.10
N LYS A 577 16.36 -21.75 -18.58
CA LYS A 577 15.57 -21.93 -17.36
C LYS A 577 16.19 -21.17 -16.20
N SER A 578 15.37 -20.42 -15.50
CA SER A 578 15.83 -19.52 -14.43
C SER A 578 15.15 -19.84 -13.11
N TYR A 579 15.86 -19.52 -12.02
CA TYR A 579 15.49 -19.90 -10.67
C TYR A 579 15.57 -18.71 -9.71
N CYS A 580 14.69 -18.70 -8.73
CA CYS A 580 14.73 -17.75 -7.62
C CYS A 580 14.66 -18.52 -6.29
N VAL A 581 15.68 -18.35 -5.45
CA VAL A 581 15.78 -19.01 -4.14
C VAL A 581 15.69 -17.98 -3.04
N LEU A 582 14.67 -18.10 -2.21
CA LEU A 582 14.39 -17.23 -1.06
C LEU A 582 14.90 -17.96 0.19
N VAL A 583 15.93 -17.42 0.85
CA VAL A 583 16.54 -18.02 2.05
C VAL A 583 16.01 -17.32 3.28
N SER A 584 15.41 -18.06 4.21
CA SER A 584 14.93 -17.53 5.50
C SER A 584 14.79 -18.63 6.53
N ASP A 585 15.31 -18.39 7.74
CA ASP A 585 15.13 -19.24 8.92
C ASP A 585 14.00 -18.77 9.84
N ASN A 586 13.21 -17.77 9.41
CA ASN A 586 12.13 -17.22 10.20
C ASN A 586 10.89 -18.10 10.12
N ASP A 587 10.54 -18.77 11.23
CA ASP A 587 9.39 -19.71 11.32
C ASP A 587 8.05 -19.02 11.59
N ASN A 588 8.01 -17.67 11.65
CA ASN A 588 6.76 -16.95 11.88
C ASN A 588 5.74 -17.26 10.76
N GLU A 589 4.52 -17.60 11.17
CA GLU A 589 3.43 -18.00 10.28
C GLU A 589 3.16 -16.96 9.18
N ALA A 590 3.19 -15.67 9.53
CA ALA A 590 3.00 -14.58 8.57
C ALA A 590 4.12 -14.52 7.52
N THR A 591 5.37 -14.78 7.93
CA THR A 591 6.53 -14.87 7.03
C THR A 591 6.40 -16.05 6.07
N GLN A 592 6.06 -17.22 6.60
CA GLN A 592 5.88 -18.43 5.80
C GLN A 592 4.73 -18.27 4.80
N ALA A 593 3.63 -17.63 5.20
CA ALA A 593 2.53 -17.30 4.30
C ALA A 593 2.99 -16.42 3.13
N ARG A 594 3.78 -15.36 3.39
CA ARG A 594 4.35 -14.49 2.34
C ARG A 594 5.26 -15.24 1.38
N LEU A 595 6.22 -16.01 1.88
CA LEU A 595 7.15 -16.77 1.04
C LEU A 595 6.41 -17.82 0.19
N LYS A 596 5.35 -18.42 0.75
CA LYS A 596 4.49 -19.36 0.05
C LYS A 596 3.74 -18.73 -1.12
N VAL A 597 3.34 -17.47 -1.04
CA VAL A 597 2.74 -16.72 -2.16
C VAL A 597 3.73 -16.66 -3.33
N MET A 598 5.00 -16.31 -3.06
CA MET A 598 6.05 -16.23 -4.08
C MET A 598 6.34 -17.54 -4.79
N THR A 599 6.20 -18.68 -4.09
CA THR A 599 6.42 -20.01 -4.69
C THR A 599 5.25 -20.50 -5.51
N LYS A 600 4.02 -20.02 -5.25
CA LYS A 600 2.79 -20.48 -5.91
C LYS A 600 2.50 -19.77 -7.24
N THR A 601 2.88 -18.51 -7.38
CA THR A 601 2.52 -17.73 -8.57
C THR A 601 3.68 -16.86 -9.08
N ASN A 602 3.74 -16.72 -10.41
CA ASN A 602 4.62 -15.77 -11.09
C ASN A 602 3.88 -14.48 -11.49
N ASP A 603 2.56 -14.41 -11.31
CA ASP A 603 1.72 -13.28 -11.65
C ASP A 603 1.89 -12.16 -10.62
N GLY A 604 2.45 -11.02 -11.05
CA GLY A 604 2.72 -9.89 -10.18
C GLY A 604 1.45 -9.21 -9.63
N PHE A 605 0.34 -9.23 -10.37
CA PHE A 605 -0.93 -8.67 -9.89
C PHE A 605 -1.49 -9.50 -8.73
N LYS A 606 -1.46 -10.83 -8.85
CA LYS A 606 -1.86 -11.73 -7.76
C LYS A 606 -0.97 -11.61 -6.53
N ILE A 607 0.34 -11.44 -6.74
CA ILE A 607 1.29 -11.22 -5.62
C ILE A 607 0.96 -9.92 -4.91
N SER A 608 0.64 -8.87 -5.66
CA SER A 608 0.29 -7.56 -5.09
C SER A 608 -1.04 -7.58 -4.33
N GLU A 609 -2.04 -8.32 -4.83
CA GLU A 609 -3.30 -8.54 -4.10
C GLU A 609 -3.08 -9.29 -2.77
N GLU A 610 -2.23 -10.32 -2.77
CA GLU A 610 -1.90 -11.06 -1.56
C GLU A 610 -1.03 -10.20 -0.60
N ASP A 611 -0.10 -9.37 -1.11
CA ASP A 611 0.69 -8.43 -0.28
C ASP A 611 -0.24 -7.44 0.46
N LEU A 612 -1.24 -6.92 -0.25
CA LEU A 612 -2.25 -6.01 0.32
C LEU A 612 -3.07 -6.70 1.42
N LYS A 613 -3.51 -7.95 1.21
CA LYS A 613 -4.24 -8.73 2.22
C LYS A 613 -3.40 -9.02 3.47
N LEU A 614 -2.12 -9.33 3.29
CA LEU A 614 -1.23 -9.75 4.40
C LEU A 614 -0.73 -8.57 5.24
N ARG A 615 -0.49 -7.39 4.63
CA ARG A 615 0.04 -6.22 5.34
C ARG A 615 -1.03 -5.28 5.86
N GLY A 616 -2.19 -5.29 5.21
CA GLY A 616 -3.18 -4.23 5.36
C GLY A 616 -2.76 -2.92 4.65
N PRO A 617 -3.71 -1.98 4.47
CA PRO A 617 -3.48 -0.77 3.67
C PRO A 617 -2.53 0.23 4.34
N GLY A 618 -2.47 0.27 5.67
CA GLY A 618 -1.66 1.24 6.41
C GLY A 618 -0.16 1.14 6.12
N ASP A 619 0.35 -0.09 6.01
CA ASP A 619 1.75 -0.35 5.72
C ASP A 619 2.07 -0.30 4.21
N PHE A 620 1.06 -0.52 3.35
CA PHE A 620 1.23 -0.49 1.90
C PHE A 620 1.49 0.94 1.39
N PHE A 621 0.82 1.93 1.97
CA PHE A 621 0.99 3.33 1.59
C PHE A 621 2.23 3.99 2.20
N GLY A 622 2.83 3.38 3.23
CA GLY A 622 4.00 3.91 3.94
C GLY A 622 3.76 5.31 4.55
N SER A 623 4.53 5.69 5.55
CA SER A 623 4.44 7.00 6.22
C SER A 623 4.83 8.21 5.32
N ARG A 624 5.09 8.00 4.02
CA ARG A 624 5.69 9.01 3.12
C ARG A 624 4.94 9.26 1.79
N GLN A 625 3.84 8.56 1.48
CA GLN A 625 3.02 8.96 0.33
C GLN A 625 1.97 9.99 0.77
N HIS A 626 2.37 11.24 0.74
CA HIS A 626 1.52 12.41 0.92
C HIS A 626 0.57 12.48 -0.28
N GLY A 627 -0.71 12.24 -0.09
CA GLY A 627 -1.70 12.42 -1.16
C GLY A 627 -3.06 11.79 -0.95
N LEU A 628 -3.21 10.77 -0.09
CA LEU A 628 -4.53 10.20 0.21
C LEU A 628 -5.00 10.59 1.62
N PRO A 629 -6.29 10.94 1.78
CA PRO A 629 -6.86 11.12 3.12
C PRO A 629 -6.76 9.83 3.92
N ALA A 630 -6.52 9.95 5.22
CA ALA A 630 -6.50 8.81 6.13
C ALA A 630 -7.88 8.13 6.12
N MET A 631 -7.93 6.82 5.86
CA MET A 631 -9.15 6.04 5.93
C MET A 631 -9.52 5.79 7.40
N HIS A 632 -10.79 6.00 7.74
CA HIS A 632 -11.28 5.85 9.11
C HIS A 632 -11.89 4.46 9.35
N VAL A 633 -12.61 3.92 8.37
CA VAL A 633 -13.34 2.65 8.45
C VAL A 633 -12.92 1.66 7.37
N ALA A 634 -12.68 2.16 6.16
CA ALA A 634 -12.35 1.33 5.01
C ALA A 634 -10.97 0.68 5.16
N ASP A 635 -10.93 -0.61 4.91
CA ASP A 635 -9.72 -1.40 4.77
C ASP A 635 -9.57 -1.85 3.32
N LEU A 636 -8.67 -1.21 2.58
CA LEU A 636 -8.47 -1.49 1.16
C LEU A 636 -8.00 -2.93 0.88
N GLY A 637 -7.51 -3.66 1.91
CA GLY A 637 -7.16 -5.07 1.79
C GLY A 637 -8.37 -6.00 1.76
N SER A 638 -9.38 -5.71 2.58
CA SER A 638 -10.57 -6.54 2.73
C SER A 638 -11.80 -6.02 1.97
N ASP A 639 -11.87 -4.71 1.71
CA ASP A 639 -13.07 -4.05 1.18
C ASP A 639 -13.04 -3.80 -0.35
N MET A 640 -12.23 -4.57 -1.11
CA MET A 640 -12.04 -4.39 -2.56
C MET A 640 -13.35 -4.45 -3.37
N ASN A 641 -14.30 -5.30 -2.98
CA ASN A 641 -15.61 -5.38 -3.65
C ASN A 641 -16.42 -4.11 -3.44
N VAL A 642 -16.40 -3.57 -2.20
CA VAL A 642 -17.10 -2.32 -1.87
C VAL A 642 -16.44 -1.14 -2.58
N LEU A 643 -15.11 -1.16 -2.72
CA LEU A 643 -14.37 -0.17 -3.48
C LEU A 643 -14.80 -0.13 -4.96
N GLN A 644 -14.93 -1.29 -5.60
CA GLN A 644 -15.39 -1.37 -6.98
C GLN A 644 -16.81 -0.81 -7.13
N GLU A 645 -17.73 -1.21 -6.24
CA GLU A 645 -19.09 -0.70 -6.21
C GLU A 645 -19.13 0.83 -6.04
N ALA A 646 -18.31 1.37 -5.13
CA ALA A 646 -18.20 2.80 -4.85
C ALA A 646 -17.65 3.59 -6.06
N GLN A 647 -16.66 3.05 -6.76
CA GLN A 647 -16.10 3.66 -7.97
C GLN A 647 -17.09 3.69 -9.12
N ASP A 648 -17.84 2.60 -9.32
CA ASP A 648 -18.86 2.53 -10.38
C ASP A 648 -19.99 3.51 -10.08
N ALA A 649 -20.43 3.60 -8.82
CA ALA A 649 -21.41 4.58 -8.37
C ALA A 649 -20.94 6.03 -8.58
N ALA A 650 -19.68 6.34 -8.25
CA ALA A 650 -19.10 7.66 -8.44
C ALA A 650 -19.02 8.04 -9.93
N ARG A 651 -18.65 7.10 -10.79
CA ARG A 651 -18.60 7.30 -12.23
C ARG A 651 -20.00 7.61 -12.80
N GLU A 652 -21.01 6.83 -12.42
CA GLU A 652 -22.41 7.05 -12.84
C GLU A 652 -22.93 8.40 -12.35
N THR A 653 -22.66 8.75 -11.10
CA THR A 653 -23.08 10.02 -10.49
C THR A 653 -22.47 11.20 -11.21
N LEU A 654 -21.14 11.20 -11.39
CA LEU A 654 -20.42 12.29 -12.06
C LEU A 654 -20.71 12.36 -13.57
N ALA A 655 -21.03 11.23 -14.22
CA ALA A 655 -21.48 11.25 -15.62
C ALA A 655 -22.84 11.94 -15.77
N SER A 656 -23.75 11.78 -14.80
CA SER A 656 -25.08 12.38 -14.81
C SER A 656 -25.14 13.80 -14.26
N ASP A 657 -24.22 14.16 -13.35
CA ASP A 657 -24.12 15.47 -12.67
C ASP A 657 -22.66 15.77 -12.30
N PRO A 658 -21.85 16.25 -13.26
CA PRO A 658 -20.41 16.48 -13.06
C PRO A 658 -20.05 17.47 -11.95
N GLU A 659 -20.92 18.46 -11.69
CA GLU A 659 -20.68 19.50 -10.67
C GLU A 659 -21.42 19.22 -9.35
N LEU A 660 -22.14 18.10 -9.25
CA LEU A 660 -22.97 17.74 -8.09
C LEU A 660 -23.96 18.87 -7.73
N SER A 661 -24.62 19.44 -8.75
CA SER A 661 -25.47 20.63 -8.62
C SER A 661 -26.94 20.29 -8.38
N ARG A 662 -27.36 19.04 -8.55
CA ARG A 662 -28.73 18.60 -8.28
C ARG A 662 -29.07 18.70 -6.80
N PRO A 663 -30.31 19.04 -6.41
CA PRO A 663 -30.72 19.14 -5.01
C PRO A 663 -30.43 17.88 -4.20
N GLU A 664 -30.60 16.69 -4.78
CA GLU A 664 -30.32 15.39 -4.16
C GLU A 664 -28.82 15.16 -3.88
N HIS A 665 -27.92 15.89 -4.55
CA HIS A 665 -26.47 15.81 -4.37
C HIS A 665 -25.90 16.93 -3.46
N ALA A 666 -26.73 17.79 -2.88
CA ALA A 666 -26.26 18.93 -2.11
C ALA A 666 -25.37 18.53 -0.89
N GLN A 667 -25.77 17.49 -0.15
CA GLN A 667 -24.99 16.96 0.97
C GLN A 667 -23.71 16.27 0.49
N LEU A 668 -23.78 15.54 -0.61
CA LEU A 668 -22.64 14.90 -1.27
C LEU A 668 -21.61 15.95 -1.72
N LYS A 669 -22.06 17.03 -2.36
CA LYS A 669 -21.18 18.14 -2.76
C LYS A 669 -20.43 18.73 -1.58
N THR A 670 -21.14 19.04 -0.49
CA THR A 670 -20.54 19.58 0.74
C THR A 670 -19.52 18.61 1.34
N ALA A 671 -19.80 17.31 1.35
CA ALA A 671 -18.91 16.30 1.89
C ALA A 671 -17.63 16.15 1.02
N VAL A 672 -17.77 16.16 -0.30
CA VAL A 672 -16.64 16.14 -1.24
C VAL A 672 -15.77 17.41 -1.11
N GLU A 673 -16.37 18.59 -1.00
CA GLU A 673 -15.63 19.86 -0.84
C GLU A 673 -14.84 19.91 0.48
N ARG A 674 -15.37 19.32 1.56
CA ARG A 674 -14.65 19.18 2.84
C ARG A 674 -13.39 18.33 2.72
N LEU A 675 -13.42 17.23 1.94
CA LEU A 675 -12.22 16.44 1.70
C LEU A 675 -11.08 17.25 1.08
N PHE A 676 -11.39 18.20 0.20
CA PHE A 676 -10.39 19.10 -0.39
C PHE A 676 -9.85 20.12 0.61
N THR A 677 -10.70 20.68 1.50
CA THR A 677 -10.28 21.72 2.44
C THR A 677 -9.40 21.19 3.57
N VAL A 678 -9.66 19.97 4.04
CA VAL A 678 -8.88 19.32 5.11
C VAL A 678 -7.54 18.79 4.58
N ASN A 679 -7.45 18.45 3.29
CA ASN A 679 -6.30 17.82 2.68
C ASN A 679 -5.63 18.69 1.59
N SER A 680 -5.85 20.02 1.59
CA SER A 680 -5.29 20.93 0.58
C SER A 680 -3.76 20.83 0.44
N ASP A 681 -3.05 20.48 1.52
CA ASP A 681 -1.59 20.31 1.53
C ASP A 681 -1.13 18.91 1.06
N THR A 682 -2.06 17.96 0.89
CA THR A 682 -1.75 16.56 0.53
C THR A 682 -2.26 16.14 -0.85
N LEU A 683 -3.24 16.86 -1.41
CA LEU A 683 -3.84 16.57 -2.73
C LEU A 683 -3.26 17.42 -3.89
N ASN A 684 -2.35 18.38 -3.60
CA ASN A 684 -1.67 19.21 -4.60
C ASN A 684 -0.30 18.68 -4.97
#